data_725a432968d9f7c5fd8243828b987fa0
#
_entry.id   725a432968d9f7c5fd8243828b987fa0
#
_cell.length_a   1.000
_cell.length_b   1.000
_cell.length_c   1.000
_cell.angle_alpha   90.00
_cell.angle_beta   90.00
_cell.angle_gamma   90.00
#
_symmetry.space_group_name_H-M   'P 1'
#
loop_
_entity.id
_entity.type
_entity.pdbx_description
1 polymer ?
#
loop_
_entity_poly.entity_id
_entity_poly.type
_entity_poly.pdbx_seq_one_letter_code
_entity_poly.pdbx_strand_id
1 'polypeptide(L)'
;MRIGVLGGGPAGLYLALLAKRADPGHEITVVERNAPDATFGWGVVFSEETLGALRDADYPSYVEITDTFARWSAIDVVYGGRTVRSRGHVFSAIARRRLLEILQRRCREVGVELAFRQDAPDLDLFADHDLVVAADGVNSTARRLLAPHLRPTLDVHRSKFVWFGSDLHLDAFTFVFRSTAHGMFQVHAYPFDADTSTFIVECTEATWRAAGLDQAGEEESIAFCQDLFAPELDGHKLLSNRSLWISFVTVRCQSWHHGNVVLLGDAAHTAHFTIGSGTKLAMEDAVALGQALQRHPTALEAAATDYELERQPVVERFQEAARDSATWFENVQRYDGFDPVQFACNLLTRSGRIGHLELTRRDPAFAATVDRFFAGRPGLLLPPPPLFAPLGQRAVTLANRVALAAGAEDDATDGRLAEAAARRLAEAAAAGAGVVVGELVAAAPDGRITPATPGLWAEDQAAPWAALAREVARRGSTLALRLGHAGRRGATRPRRSGVDRPLPGDRAWPLLAASAIPYTSAGQVPRAMDRGDMERVTVRFAAAARLAAAAGVEVLLLDLAHGHLLGGFLSPLANRRDDEFGGTLEGRLRFPLRVVEAVRAAWPDDRPLWAALAVTDWAPGGLEPQEAVAAARALAAHGCDLLQVTAGQTTAVTRPDYGRRSLVGWSDLVRNDAAVPTMVGGNLTTADEVNTVLAAGRADLCLLDPRAYTGA
;
A
#
# COMPACT_ATOMS: atom_id res chain seq x y z
N MET A 1 15.39 24.19 -36.07
CA MET A 1 15.65 24.61 -34.68
C MET A 1 17.03 24.14 -34.25
N ARG A 2 17.70 24.93 -33.41
CA ARG A 2 18.89 24.51 -32.66
C ARG A 2 18.45 23.88 -31.33
N ILE A 3 18.72 22.61 -31.13
CA ILE A 3 18.30 21.84 -29.96
C ILE A 3 19.55 21.37 -29.22
N GLY A 4 19.69 21.80 -27.98
CA GLY A 4 20.72 21.32 -27.07
C GLY A 4 20.15 20.24 -26.14
N VAL A 5 20.82 19.09 -26.09
CA VAL A 5 20.43 18.00 -25.17
C VAL A 5 21.53 17.81 -24.14
N LEU A 6 21.21 18.07 -22.89
CA LEU A 6 22.10 17.85 -21.73
C LEU A 6 21.90 16.44 -21.18
N GLY A 7 22.89 15.57 -21.39
CA GLY A 7 22.90 14.18 -20.97
C GLY A 7 22.74 13.16 -22.11
N GLY A 8 23.75 12.32 -22.29
CA GLY A 8 23.84 11.23 -23.27
C GLY A 8 23.27 9.89 -22.75
N GLY A 9 22.28 9.93 -21.86
CA GLY A 9 21.54 8.76 -21.42
C GLY A 9 20.48 8.30 -22.44
N PRO A 10 19.75 7.17 -22.16
CA PRO A 10 18.76 6.63 -23.10
C PRO A 10 17.71 7.64 -23.54
N ALA A 11 17.20 8.47 -22.62
CA ALA A 11 16.19 9.49 -22.91
C ALA A 11 16.71 10.56 -23.88
N GLY A 12 17.86 11.17 -23.55
CA GLY A 12 18.46 12.26 -24.36
C GLY A 12 18.85 11.79 -25.77
N LEU A 13 19.52 10.64 -25.87
CA LEU A 13 19.88 10.06 -27.16
C LEU A 13 18.67 9.70 -28.02
N TYR A 14 17.63 9.10 -27.37
CA TYR A 14 16.44 8.68 -28.11
C TYR A 14 15.62 9.87 -28.60
N LEU A 15 15.46 10.91 -27.77
CA LEU A 15 14.82 12.15 -28.23
C LEU A 15 15.61 12.82 -29.36
N ALA A 16 16.95 12.93 -29.26
CA ALA A 16 17.78 13.53 -30.30
C ALA A 16 17.62 12.77 -31.61
N LEU A 17 17.61 11.44 -31.58
CA LEU A 17 17.35 10.59 -32.75
C LEU A 17 15.97 10.89 -33.36
N LEU A 18 14.90 10.90 -32.52
CA LEU A 18 13.53 11.08 -33.02
C LEU A 18 13.29 12.48 -33.56
N ALA A 19 13.79 13.52 -32.89
CA ALA A 19 13.66 14.91 -33.34
C ALA A 19 14.41 15.13 -34.67
N LYS A 20 15.63 14.59 -34.83
CA LYS A 20 16.43 14.71 -36.08
C LYS A 20 15.78 13.96 -37.25
N ARG A 21 15.14 12.82 -36.97
CA ARG A 21 14.39 12.07 -37.99
C ARG A 21 13.11 12.79 -38.41
N ALA A 22 12.44 13.44 -37.47
CA ALA A 22 11.22 14.20 -37.77
C ALA A 22 11.48 15.40 -38.67
N ASP A 23 12.56 16.12 -38.41
CA ASP A 23 13.02 17.22 -39.27
C ASP A 23 14.55 17.19 -39.38
N PRO A 24 15.08 16.72 -40.53
CA PRO A 24 16.52 16.71 -40.82
C PRO A 24 17.19 18.10 -40.78
N GLY A 25 16.41 19.17 -40.85
CA GLY A 25 16.89 20.56 -40.72
C GLY A 25 17.22 20.98 -39.29
N HIS A 26 16.87 20.19 -38.26
CA HIS A 26 17.26 20.49 -36.89
C HIS A 26 18.78 20.37 -36.71
N GLU A 27 19.39 21.33 -36.03
CA GLU A 27 20.76 21.25 -35.52
C GLU A 27 20.69 20.74 -34.08
N ILE A 28 21.14 19.49 -33.83
CA ILE A 28 21.01 18.84 -32.54
C ILE A 28 22.39 18.45 -32.04
N THR A 29 22.73 18.95 -30.82
CA THR A 29 23.96 18.60 -30.12
C THR A 29 23.62 17.96 -28.78
N VAL A 30 24.11 16.74 -28.54
CA VAL A 30 24.01 16.04 -27.25
C VAL A 30 25.33 16.22 -26.50
N VAL A 31 25.28 16.78 -25.29
CA VAL A 31 26.44 16.99 -24.42
C VAL A 31 26.43 16.00 -23.31
N GLU A 32 27.50 15.22 -23.11
CA GLU A 32 27.65 14.21 -22.08
C GLU A 32 29.01 14.33 -21.39
N ARG A 33 29.00 14.42 -20.06
CA ARG A 33 30.22 14.58 -19.23
C ARG A 33 31.13 13.35 -19.22
N ASN A 34 30.53 12.16 -19.41
CA ASN A 34 31.27 10.90 -19.39
C ASN A 34 31.81 10.52 -20.76
N ALA A 35 32.68 9.51 -20.80
CA ALA A 35 33.12 8.89 -22.06
C ALA A 35 31.98 8.09 -22.71
N PRO A 36 32.00 7.87 -24.02
CA PRO A 36 30.92 7.20 -24.75
C PRO A 36 30.66 5.75 -24.30
N ASP A 37 31.65 5.09 -23.75
CA ASP A 37 31.61 3.71 -23.23
C ASP A 37 31.34 3.63 -21.74
N ALA A 38 31.31 4.78 -21.04
CA ALA A 38 31.05 4.83 -19.61
C ALA A 38 29.56 4.58 -19.32
N THR A 39 29.30 3.62 -18.47
CA THR A 39 27.94 3.33 -17.97
C THR A 39 27.96 2.97 -16.51
N PHE A 40 26.83 3.22 -15.83
CA PHE A 40 26.60 2.81 -14.44
C PHE A 40 25.50 1.76 -14.43
N GLY A 41 25.66 0.72 -13.58
CA GLY A 41 24.76 -0.41 -13.53
C GLY A 41 24.98 -1.39 -14.70
N TRP A 42 24.09 -2.38 -14.80
CA TRP A 42 24.28 -3.56 -15.64
C TRP A 42 23.16 -3.73 -16.65
N GLY A 43 22.11 -4.47 -16.35
CA GLY A 43 21.00 -4.74 -17.24
C GLY A 43 19.85 -3.75 -17.08
N VAL A 44 19.10 -3.54 -18.15
CA VAL A 44 17.87 -2.73 -18.18
C VAL A 44 16.70 -3.58 -18.60
N VAL A 45 15.61 -3.57 -17.83
CA VAL A 45 14.40 -4.37 -18.09
C VAL A 45 13.39 -3.57 -18.90
N PHE A 46 12.76 -4.22 -19.87
CA PHE A 46 11.62 -3.73 -20.64
C PHE A 46 10.41 -4.63 -20.47
N SER A 47 9.22 -4.05 -20.47
CA SER A 47 7.94 -4.77 -20.59
C SER A 47 7.41 -4.70 -22.02
N GLU A 48 6.58 -5.66 -22.43
CA GLU A 48 6.01 -5.70 -23.79
C GLU A 48 5.22 -4.44 -24.17
N GLU A 49 4.55 -3.79 -23.21
CA GLU A 49 3.77 -2.58 -23.46
C GLU A 49 4.61 -1.43 -24.06
N THR A 50 5.88 -1.33 -23.66
CA THR A 50 6.80 -0.28 -24.15
C THR A 50 7.26 -0.54 -25.56
N LEU A 51 7.40 -1.79 -25.93
CA LEU A 51 8.01 -2.19 -27.21
C LEU A 51 7.18 -1.71 -28.41
N GLY A 52 5.86 -1.59 -28.27
CA GLY A 52 5.00 -1.05 -29.32
C GLY A 52 5.31 0.41 -29.65
N ALA A 53 5.43 1.26 -28.63
CA ALA A 53 5.75 2.68 -28.82
C ALA A 53 7.15 2.89 -29.46
N LEU A 54 8.14 2.09 -29.06
CA LEU A 54 9.50 2.15 -29.63
C LEU A 54 9.52 1.70 -31.08
N ARG A 55 8.77 0.63 -31.43
CA ARG A 55 8.65 0.13 -32.81
C ARG A 55 8.10 1.19 -33.74
N ASP A 56 7.06 1.89 -33.31
CA ASP A 56 6.38 2.89 -34.13
C ASP A 56 7.20 4.19 -34.23
N ALA A 57 8.05 4.50 -33.24
CA ALA A 57 8.90 5.68 -33.21
C ALA A 57 10.17 5.55 -34.08
N ASP A 58 10.94 4.47 -33.93
CA ASP A 58 12.13 4.16 -34.77
C ASP A 58 12.30 2.65 -34.93
N TYR A 59 11.77 2.11 -36.01
CA TYR A 59 11.81 0.67 -36.30
C TYR A 59 13.24 0.09 -36.37
N PRO A 60 14.27 0.76 -36.97
CA PRO A 60 15.62 0.22 -36.96
C PRO A 60 16.21 0.03 -35.55
N SER A 61 16.10 1.03 -34.67
CA SER A 61 16.59 0.87 -33.30
C SER A 61 15.77 -0.17 -32.51
N TYR A 62 14.45 -0.23 -32.74
CA TYR A 62 13.59 -1.24 -32.15
C TYR A 62 14.05 -2.67 -32.48
N VAL A 63 14.30 -2.95 -33.77
CA VAL A 63 14.76 -4.29 -34.22
C VAL A 63 16.07 -4.64 -33.55
N GLU A 64 17.06 -3.77 -33.58
CA GLU A 64 18.39 -4.07 -33.02
C GLU A 64 18.32 -4.22 -31.48
N ILE A 65 17.55 -3.40 -30.80
CA ILE A 65 17.34 -3.53 -29.34
C ILE A 65 16.68 -4.88 -29.00
N THR A 66 15.62 -5.25 -29.73
CA THR A 66 14.85 -6.46 -29.43
C THR A 66 15.57 -7.75 -29.84
N ASP A 67 16.45 -7.71 -30.86
CA ASP A 67 17.29 -8.83 -31.30
C ASP A 67 18.37 -9.19 -30.25
N THR A 68 18.76 -8.22 -29.42
CA THR A 68 19.76 -8.44 -28.36
C THR A 68 19.16 -8.76 -26.98
N PHE A 69 17.84 -8.86 -26.88
CA PHE A 69 17.19 -9.11 -25.58
C PHE A 69 17.48 -10.51 -25.01
N ALA A 70 17.88 -10.55 -23.75
CA ALA A 70 17.60 -11.70 -22.89
C ALA A 70 16.11 -11.70 -22.52
N ARG A 71 15.45 -12.85 -22.69
CA ARG A 71 13.99 -12.99 -22.42
C ARG A 71 13.73 -14.11 -21.43
N TRP A 72 12.80 -13.87 -20.51
CA TRP A 72 12.33 -14.90 -19.57
C TRP A 72 10.85 -14.68 -19.24
N SER A 73 10.22 -15.75 -18.72
CA SER A 73 8.79 -15.73 -18.41
C SER A 73 8.48 -16.22 -16.99
N ALA A 74 9.48 -16.36 -16.15
CA ALA A 74 9.31 -16.83 -14.78
C ALA A 74 9.87 -15.83 -13.78
N ILE A 75 9.29 -15.85 -12.57
CA ILE A 75 9.80 -15.21 -11.37
C ILE A 75 10.05 -16.29 -10.34
N ASP A 76 11.27 -16.35 -9.81
CA ASP A 76 11.65 -17.20 -8.69
C ASP A 76 11.73 -16.41 -7.40
N VAL A 77 11.16 -16.95 -6.34
CA VAL A 77 11.23 -16.40 -4.99
C VAL A 77 11.93 -17.43 -4.10
N VAL A 78 13.17 -17.12 -3.73
CA VAL A 78 14.00 -17.94 -2.83
C VAL A 78 13.84 -17.41 -1.41
N TYR A 79 13.12 -18.15 -0.58
CA TYR A 79 12.84 -17.77 0.81
C TYR A 79 12.65 -19.02 1.69
N GLY A 80 13.16 -18.99 2.92
CA GLY A 80 13.04 -20.08 3.88
C GLY A 80 13.63 -21.43 3.38
N GLY A 81 14.70 -21.38 2.58
CA GLY A 81 15.35 -22.54 1.98
C GLY A 81 14.58 -23.22 0.85
N ARG A 82 13.54 -22.58 0.32
CA ARG A 82 12.72 -23.08 -0.80
C ARG A 82 12.65 -22.04 -1.92
N THR A 83 12.58 -22.53 -3.15
CA THR A 83 12.31 -21.72 -4.33
C THR A 83 10.86 -21.93 -4.76
N VAL A 84 10.11 -20.85 -4.84
CA VAL A 84 8.73 -20.83 -5.37
C VAL A 84 8.77 -20.11 -6.71
N ARG A 85 8.41 -20.82 -7.78
CA ARG A 85 8.40 -20.30 -9.16
C ARG A 85 6.99 -19.95 -9.60
N SER A 86 6.81 -18.73 -10.12
CA SER A 86 5.61 -18.30 -10.84
C SER A 86 5.95 -18.02 -12.29
N ARG A 87 5.10 -18.47 -13.22
CA ARG A 87 5.30 -18.38 -14.68
C ARG A 87 4.35 -17.39 -15.34
N GLY A 88 4.50 -17.21 -16.66
CA GLY A 88 3.62 -16.33 -17.45
C GLY A 88 3.90 -14.84 -17.25
N HIS A 89 5.07 -14.50 -16.69
CA HIS A 89 5.56 -13.12 -16.60
C HIS A 89 6.50 -12.85 -17.77
N VAL A 90 6.12 -11.96 -18.66
CA VAL A 90 6.96 -11.68 -19.84
C VAL A 90 7.85 -10.48 -19.55
N PHE A 91 9.16 -10.73 -19.57
CA PHE A 91 10.18 -9.73 -19.38
C PHE A 91 11.27 -9.85 -20.45
N SER A 92 11.89 -8.73 -20.73
CA SER A 92 13.06 -8.65 -21.59
C SER A 92 14.08 -7.72 -20.96
N ALA A 93 15.36 -7.98 -21.13
CA ALA A 93 16.41 -7.08 -20.71
C ALA A 93 17.53 -7.00 -21.74
N ILE A 94 18.28 -5.92 -21.68
CA ILE A 94 19.46 -5.65 -22.50
C ILE A 94 20.56 -5.08 -21.60
N ALA A 95 21.83 -5.39 -21.90
CA ALA A 95 22.94 -4.70 -21.28
C ALA A 95 22.81 -3.18 -21.52
N ARG A 96 22.88 -2.39 -20.44
CA ARG A 96 22.76 -0.92 -20.52
C ARG A 96 23.78 -0.32 -21.49
N ARG A 97 24.98 -0.85 -21.49
CA ARG A 97 26.05 -0.45 -22.43
C ARG A 97 25.61 -0.67 -23.88
N ARG A 98 25.05 -1.83 -24.18
CA ARG A 98 24.59 -2.17 -25.54
C ARG A 98 23.47 -1.25 -26.03
N LEU A 99 22.52 -0.93 -25.15
CA LEU A 99 21.46 0.04 -25.45
C LEU A 99 22.05 1.40 -25.83
N LEU A 100 23.01 1.91 -25.07
CA LEU A 100 23.66 3.19 -25.36
C LEU A 100 24.46 3.15 -26.67
N GLU A 101 25.18 2.07 -26.94
CA GLU A 101 25.91 1.89 -28.22
C GLU A 101 24.98 1.95 -29.44
N ILE A 102 23.83 1.27 -29.35
CA ILE A 102 22.80 1.29 -30.40
C ILE A 102 22.31 2.73 -30.64
N LEU A 103 21.88 3.40 -29.57
CA LEU A 103 21.34 4.75 -29.68
C LEU A 103 22.37 5.77 -30.16
N GLN A 104 23.61 5.73 -29.67
CA GLN A 104 24.70 6.60 -30.11
C GLN A 104 25.01 6.42 -31.60
N ARG A 105 25.09 5.17 -32.07
CA ARG A 105 25.30 4.88 -33.47
C ARG A 105 24.15 5.42 -34.32
N ARG A 106 22.90 5.17 -33.93
CA ARG A 106 21.72 5.67 -34.63
C ARG A 106 21.69 7.21 -34.68
N CYS A 107 22.05 7.89 -33.61
CA CYS A 107 22.17 9.36 -33.59
C CYS A 107 23.18 9.86 -34.61
N ARG A 108 24.37 9.23 -34.69
CA ARG A 108 25.40 9.62 -35.69
C ARG A 108 24.92 9.37 -37.12
N GLU A 109 24.23 8.26 -37.37
CA GLU A 109 23.70 7.91 -38.71
C GLU A 109 22.72 8.97 -39.23
N VAL A 110 21.94 9.60 -38.38
CA VAL A 110 21.00 10.66 -38.77
C VAL A 110 21.59 12.07 -38.70
N GLY A 111 22.86 12.22 -38.26
CA GLY A 111 23.55 13.51 -38.23
C GLY A 111 23.32 14.30 -36.93
N VAL A 112 23.08 13.65 -35.79
CA VAL A 112 23.13 14.27 -34.45
C VAL A 112 24.59 14.38 -34.01
N GLU A 113 25.00 15.55 -33.53
CA GLU A 113 26.32 15.78 -32.93
C GLU A 113 26.36 15.24 -31.51
N LEU A 114 27.39 14.41 -31.17
CA LEU A 114 27.60 13.83 -29.85
C LEU A 114 28.90 14.35 -29.24
N ALA A 115 28.81 15.22 -28.24
CA ALA A 115 29.95 15.82 -27.53
C ALA A 115 30.13 15.14 -26.16
N PHE A 116 31.02 14.15 -26.12
CA PHE A 116 31.38 13.41 -24.90
C PHE A 116 32.53 14.08 -24.13
N ARG A 117 32.64 13.77 -22.85
CA ARG A 117 33.64 14.33 -21.92
C ARG A 117 33.54 15.85 -21.79
N GLN A 118 32.33 16.36 -21.98
CA GLN A 118 32.03 17.77 -21.87
C GLN A 118 31.00 17.98 -20.77
N ASP A 119 31.43 18.67 -19.70
CA ASP A 119 30.54 19.04 -18.61
C ASP A 119 29.84 20.37 -18.91
N ALA A 120 28.61 20.49 -18.46
CA ALA A 120 27.81 21.72 -18.53
C ALA A 120 27.30 22.04 -17.11
N PRO A 121 28.11 22.73 -16.29
CA PRO A 121 27.77 23.03 -14.91
C PRO A 121 26.64 24.05 -14.79
N ASP A 122 26.34 24.75 -15.85
CA ASP A 122 25.24 25.69 -16.07
C ASP A 122 24.59 25.46 -17.43
N LEU A 123 23.65 26.31 -17.81
CA LEU A 123 22.98 26.25 -19.14
C LEU A 123 23.57 27.22 -20.17
N ASP A 124 24.65 27.90 -19.85
CA ASP A 124 25.24 28.94 -20.71
C ASP A 124 25.73 28.37 -22.06
N LEU A 125 26.16 27.11 -22.06
CA LEU A 125 26.53 26.39 -23.30
C LEU A 125 25.39 26.36 -24.30
N PHE A 126 24.16 26.48 -23.87
CA PHE A 126 22.96 26.40 -24.68
C PHE A 126 22.24 27.76 -24.85
N ALA A 127 22.87 28.87 -24.49
CA ALA A 127 22.25 30.20 -24.49
C ALA A 127 21.65 30.59 -25.88
N ASP A 128 22.25 30.11 -26.97
CA ASP A 128 21.80 30.39 -28.35
C ASP A 128 20.89 29.29 -28.94
N HIS A 129 20.42 28.33 -28.12
CA HIS A 129 19.56 27.26 -28.59
C HIS A 129 18.08 27.62 -28.47
N ASP A 130 17.28 27.21 -29.45
CA ASP A 130 15.83 27.39 -29.43
C ASP A 130 15.16 26.54 -28.30
N LEU A 131 15.69 25.32 -28.12
CA LEU A 131 15.21 24.38 -27.14
C LEU A 131 16.39 23.72 -26.41
N VAL A 132 16.31 23.62 -25.09
CA VAL A 132 17.24 22.88 -24.24
C VAL A 132 16.49 21.72 -23.58
N VAL A 133 16.93 20.50 -23.84
CA VAL A 133 16.36 19.31 -23.23
C VAL A 133 17.31 18.79 -22.15
N ALA A 134 16.90 18.90 -20.90
CA ALA A 134 17.67 18.41 -19.77
C ALA A 134 17.32 16.94 -19.49
N ALA A 135 18.21 16.03 -19.93
CA ALA A 135 18.17 14.59 -19.71
C ALA A 135 19.37 14.12 -18.85
N ASP A 136 19.82 14.99 -17.94
CA ASP A 136 21.04 14.87 -17.13
C ASP A 136 20.85 14.04 -15.84
N GLY A 137 19.75 13.30 -15.76
CA GLY A 137 19.52 12.24 -14.78
C GLY A 137 19.11 12.72 -13.38
N VAL A 138 19.16 11.79 -12.43
CA VAL A 138 18.67 12.02 -11.05
C VAL A 138 19.31 13.20 -10.34
N ASN A 139 20.57 13.52 -10.65
CA ASN A 139 21.32 14.65 -10.09
C ASN A 139 21.26 15.89 -11.00
N SER A 140 20.20 16.08 -11.73
CA SER A 140 20.04 17.12 -12.76
C SER A 140 20.47 18.51 -12.30
N THR A 141 21.37 19.11 -13.06
CA THR A 141 21.83 20.49 -12.94
C THR A 141 20.73 21.46 -13.35
N ALA A 142 20.06 21.20 -14.47
CA ALA A 142 18.97 22.03 -14.98
C ALA A 142 17.81 22.11 -13.96
N ARG A 143 17.40 20.97 -13.38
CA ARG A 143 16.38 20.94 -12.32
C ARG A 143 16.78 21.78 -11.12
N ARG A 144 18.05 21.72 -10.70
CA ARG A 144 18.55 22.50 -9.55
C ARG A 144 18.54 24.00 -9.84
N LEU A 145 18.99 24.41 -11.01
CA LEU A 145 19.04 25.80 -11.42
C LEU A 145 17.64 26.41 -11.56
N LEU A 146 16.69 25.64 -12.05
CA LEU A 146 15.31 26.08 -12.30
C LEU A 146 14.34 25.65 -11.18
N ALA A 147 14.84 25.25 -10.02
CA ALA A 147 14.03 24.73 -8.90
C ALA A 147 12.85 25.67 -8.48
N PRO A 148 13.00 27.01 -8.44
CA PRO A 148 11.88 27.90 -8.09
C PRO A 148 10.67 27.78 -9.03
N HIS A 149 10.90 27.43 -10.29
CA HIS A 149 9.87 27.29 -11.32
C HIS A 149 9.34 25.85 -11.43
N LEU A 150 10.23 24.87 -11.39
CA LEU A 150 9.92 23.44 -11.54
C LEU A 150 9.38 22.79 -10.26
N ARG A 151 9.64 23.40 -9.10
CA ARG A 151 9.20 22.97 -7.75
C ARG A 151 9.43 21.47 -7.51
N PRO A 152 10.70 21.02 -7.57
CA PRO A 152 11.03 19.62 -7.36
C PRO A 152 10.83 19.21 -5.90
N THR A 153 10.43 17.96 -5.70
CA THR A 153 10.52 17.24 -4.43
C THR A 153 11.44 16.04 -4.59
N LEU A 154 12.28 15.82 -3.58
CA LEU A 154 13.25 14.73 -3.53
C LEU A 154 12.95 13.89 -2.28
N ASP A 155 12.48 12.66 -2.49
CA ASP A 155 12.16 11.73 -1.41
C ASP A 155 13.21 10.62 -1.37
N VAL A 156 14.03 10.61 -0.31
CA VAL A 156 15.12 9.65 -0.13
C VAL A 156 14.59 8.42 0.60
N HIS A 157 14.65 7.27 -0.05
CA HIS A 157 14.20 6.00 0.52
C HIS A 157 15.10 5.52 1.67
N ARG A 158 14.53 4.73 2.57
CA ARG A 158 15.21 4.25 3.78
C ARG A 158 16.14 3.08 3.51
N SER A 159 15.88 2.29 2.48
CA SER A 159 16.76 1.18 2.10
C SER A 159 18.05 1.66 1.48
N LYS A 160 19.10 0.85 1.67
CA LYS A 160 20.36 0.91 0.96
C LYS A 160 20.41 -0.20 -0.06
N PHE A 161 20.93 0.09 -1.24
CA PHE A 161 21.17 -0.93 -2.26
C PHE A 161 22.54 -0.75 -2.92
N VAL A 162 23.07 -1.86 -3.43
CA VAL A 162 24.27 -1.89 -4.25
C VAL A 162 23.98 -2.70 -5.51
N TRP A 163 24.47 -2.21 -6.65
CA TRP A 163 24.18 -2.81 -7.95
C TRP A 163 25.41 -3.56 -8.48
N PHE A 164 25.43 -4.86 -8.30
CA PHE A 164 26.40 -5.76 -8.89
C PHE A 164 25.91 -6.38 -10.20
N GLY A 165 26.83 -6.94 -10.98
CA GLY A 165 26.59 -7.99 -11.94
C GLY A 165 26.99 -9.35 -11.37
N SER A 166 26.71 -10.41 -12.12
CA SER A 166 27.25 -11.75 -11.85
C SER A 166 27.48 -12.49 -13.16
N ASP A 167 28.50 -13.34 -13.20
CA ASP A 167 28.73 -14.31 -14.27
C ASP A 167 27.84 -15.56 -14.16
N LEU A 168 26.86 -15.54 -13.25
CA LEU A 168 25.78 -16.50 -13.15
C LEU A 168 24.69 -16.15 -14.18
N HIS A 169 24.39 -17.09 -15.10
CA HIS A 169 23.24 -16.96 -16.00
C HIS A 169 21.97 -17.46 -15.31
N LEU A 170 20.98 -16.59 -15.15
CA LEU A 170 19.65 -16.91 -14.61
C LEU A 170 18.63 -17.13 -15.73
N ASP A 171 17.66 -18.02 -15.52
CA ASP A 171 16.56 -18.28 -16.44
C ASP A 171 15.24 -17.62 -16.03
N ALA A 172 15.25 -16.86 -14.94
CA ALA A 172 14.10 -16.17 -14.35
C ALA A 172 14.51 -14.84 -13.71
N PHE A 173 13.54 -13.99 -13.44
CA PHE A 173 13.72 -12.92 -12.47
C PHE A 173 13.74 -13.56 -11.08
N THR A 174 14.85 -13.46 -10.38
CA THR A 174 15.06 -14.15 -9.10
C THR A 174 15.11 -13.16 -7.95
N PHE A 175 14.19 -13.31 -7.00
CA PHE A 175 14.26 -12.64 -5.71
C PHE A 175 14.83 -13.63 -4.69
N VAL A 176 15.84 -13.18 -3.91
CA VAL A 176 16.39 -13.96 -2.80
C VAL A 176 16.22 -13.18 -1.51
N PHE A 177 15.78 -13.85 -0.46
CA PHE A 177 15.62 -13.25 0.88
C PHE A 177 16.42 -14.07 1.88
N ARG A 178 17.32 -13.38 2.60
CA ARG A 178 18.23 -14.00 3.56
C ARG A 178 18.18 -13.27 4.90
N SER A 179 17.60 -13.93 5.92
CA SER A 179 17.63 -13.44 7.29
C SER A 179 19.01 -13.71 7.92
N THR A 180 19.58 -12.71 8.57
CA THR A 180 20.86 -12.77 9.25
C THR A 180 20.74 -12.23 10.67
N ALA A 181 21.82 -12.33 11.47
CA ALA A 181 21.91 -11.68 12.79
C ALA A 181 21.81 -10.14 12.72
N HIS A 182 22.07 -9.56 11.55
CA HIS A 182 22.04 -8.11 11.33
C HIS A 182 20.66 -7.61 10.82
N GLY A 183 19.81 -8.51 10.36
CA GLY A 183 18.53 -8.25 9.69
C GLY A 183 18.43 -8.96 8.36
N MET A 184 17.42 -8.59 7.55
CA MET A 184 17.17 -9.22 6.26
C MET A 184 17.89 -8.50 5.12
N PHE A 185 18.58 -9.27 4.28
CA PHE A 185 19.08 -8.86 2.97
C PHE A 185 18.24 -9.47 1.88
N GLN A 186 18.04 -8.72 0.80
CA GLN A 186 17.24 -9.15 -0.35
C GLN A 186 17.99 -8.90 -1.65
N VAL A 187 17.74 -9.76 -2.64
CA VAL A 187 18.35 -9.67 -3.97
C VAL A 187 17.27 -9.55 -5.03
N HIS A 188 17.56 -8.70 -6.02
CA HIS A 188 16.83 -8.59 -7.27
C HIS A 188 17.79 -8.98 -8.39
N ALA A 189 17.64 -10.17 -8.95
CA ALA A 189 18.54 -10.66 -9.98
C ALA A 189 17.78 -11.07 -11.24
N TYR A 190 18.36 -10.81 -12.41
CA TYR A 190 17.78 -11.16 -13.71
C TYR A 190 18.86 -11.18 -14.80
N PRO A 191 18.72 -12.04 -15.83
CA PRO A 191 19.67 -12.08 -16.95
C PRO A 191 19.51 -10.82 -17.83
N PHE A 192 20.59 -10.35 -18.44
CA PHE A 192 20.52 -9.24 -19.40
C PHE A 192 21.32 -9.52 -20.69
N ASP A 193 22.08 -10.60 -20.71
CA ASP A 193 22.71 -11.18 -21.89
C ASP A 193 22.85 -12.71 -21.74
N ALA A 194 23.64 -13.34 -22.62
CA ALA A 194 23.77 -14.80 -22.63
C ALA A 194 24.54 -15.37 -21.43
N ASP A 195 25.44 -14.59 -20.83
CA ASP A 195 26.43 -15.08 -19.87
C ASP A 195 26.40 -14.33 -18.53
N THR A 196 25.63 -13.23 -18.43
CA THR A 196 25.64 -12.37 -17.24
C THR A 196 24.25 -12.00 -16.76
N SER A 197 24.17 -11.77 -15.46
CA SER A 197 22.95 -11.32 -14.78
C SER A 197 23.22 -10.07 -13.95
N THR A 198 22.21 -9.23 -13.80
CA THR A 198 22.16 -8.19 -12.78
C THR A 198 21.96 -8.86 -11.42
N PHE A 199 22.62 -8.32 -10.39
CA PHE A 199 22.50 -8.80 -9.01
C PHE A 199 22.48 -7.60 -8.05
N ILE A 200 21.28 -7.07 -7.76
CA ILE A 200 21.09 -5.93 -6.87
C ILE A 200 20.85 -6.46 -5.45
N VAL A 201 21.72 -6.07 -4.51
CA VAL A 201 21.50 -6.38 -3.09
C VAL A 201 20.92 -5.17 -2.41
N GLU A 202 19.85 -5.38 -1.65
CA GLU A 202 19.13 -4.34 -0.92
C GLU A 202 18.92 -4.77 0.54
N CYS A 203 18.97 -3.81 1.47
CA CYS A 203 18.60 -3.99 2.88
C CYS A 203 18.20 -2.66 3.51
N THR A 204 17.63 -2.70 4.71
CA THR A 204 17.34 -1.46 5.45
C THR A 204 18.65 -0.77 5.89
N GLU A 205 18.63 0.54 6.09
CA GLU A 205 19.79 1.28 6.61
C GLU A 205 20.25 0.73 7.96
N ALA A 206 19.33 0.29 8.82
CA ALA A 206 19.66 -0.33 10.10
C ALA A 206 20.45 -1.64 9.93
N THR A 207 20.01 -2.51 9.01
CA THR A 207 20.69 -3.77 8.66
C THR A 207 22.08 -3.50 8.07
N TRP A 208 22.18 -2.54 7.15
CA TRP A 208 23.41 -2.12 6.50
C TRP A 208 24.47 -1.65 7.52
N ARG A 209 24.06 -0.80 8.50
CA ARG A 209 24.94 -0.34 9.58
C ARG A 209 25.30 -1.47 10.55
N ALA A 210 24.32 -2.31 10.93
CA ALA A 210 24.57 -3.44 11.84
C ALA A 210 25.56 -4.47 11.24
N ALA A 211 25.60 -4.59 9.91
CA ALA A 211 26.55 -5.43 9.20
C ALA A 211 27.93 -4.75 8.98
N GLY A 212 28.12 -3.49 9.40
CA GLY A 212 29.38 -2.75 9.22
C GLY A 212 29.64 -2.28 7.79
N LEU A 213 28.64 -2.38 6.89
CA LEU A 213 28.78 -2.04 5.47
C LEU A 213 28.85 -0.52 5.22
N ASP A 214 28.50 0.30 6.21
CA ASP A 214 28.66 1.75 6.18
C ASP A 214 30.12 2.21 6.26
N GLN A 215 31.02 1.33 6.72
CA GLN A 215 32.46 1.56 6.78
C GLN A 215 33.25 0.74 5.74
N ALA A 216 32.57 -0.19 5.05
CA ALA A 216 33.18 -1.09 4.10
C ALA A 216 33.42 -0.41 2.73
N GLY A 217 34.59 -0.67 2.16
CA GLY A 217 34.90 -0.32 0.78
C GLY A 217 34.19 -1.23 -0.23
N GLU A 218 34.45 -0.97 -1.52
CA GLU A 218 33.83 -1.75 -2.61
C GLU A 218 34.22 -3.23 -2.55
N GLU A 219 35.51 -3.55 -2.34
CA GLU A 219 36.02 -4.93 -2.27
C GLU A 219 35.43 -5.69 -1.06
N GLU A 220 35.36 -5.04 0.10
CA GLU A 220 34.79 -5.62 1.31
C GLU A 220 33.28 -5.87 1.17
N SER A 221 32.57 -4.94 0.51
CA SER A 221 31.15 -5.08 0.20
C SER A 221 30.88 -6.25 -0.74
N ILE A 222 31.70 -6.43 -1.79
CA ILE A 222 31.62 -7.57 -2.70
C ILE A 222 31.86 -8.87 -1.94
N ALA A 223 32.94 -8.95 -1.15
CA ALA A 223 33.28 -10.15 -0.39
C ALA A 223 32.16 -10.54 0.58
N PHE A 224 31.59 -9.57 1.31
CA PHE A 224 30.45 -9.81 2.20
C PHE A 224 29.23 -10.37 1.44
N CYS A 225 28.84 -9.74 0.34
CA CYS A 225 27.69 -10.18 -0.46
C CYS A 225 27.96 -11.54 -1.14
N GLN A 226 29.19 -11.78 -1.62
CA GLN A 226 29.60 -13.04 -2.21
C GLN A 226 29.50 -14.21 -1.21
N ASP A 227 29.90 -14.00 0.04
CA ASP A 227 29.80 -15.01 1.10
C ASP A 227 28.33 -15.21 1.53
N LEU A 228 27.58 -14.13 1.74
CA LEU A 228 26.18 -14.18 2.14
C LEU A 228 25.32 -14.95 1.17
N PHE A 229 25.52 -14.77 -0.14
CA PHE A 229 24.73 -15.38 -1.21
C PHE A 229 25.45 -16.52 -1.94
N ALA A 230 26.52 -17.08 -1.33
CA ALA A 230 27.28 -18.18 -1.92
C ALA A 230 26.41 -19.39 -2.38
N PRO A 231 25.36 -19.81 -1.65
CA PRO A 231 24.49 -20.88 -2.11
C PRO A 231 23.74 -20.57 -3.41
N GLU A 232 23.30 -19.31 -3.59
CA GLU A 232 22.57 -18.88 -4.77
C GLU A 232 23.48 -18.55 -5.94
N LEU A 233 24.72 -18.18 -5.67
CA LEU A 233 25.74 -17.93 -6.69
C LEU A 233 26.38 -19.19 -7.23
N ASP A 234 26.25 -20.34 -6.54
CA ASP A 234 26.73 -21.67 -6.98
C ASP A 234 28.17 -21.65 -7.53
N GLY A 235 29.07 -20.94 -6.85
CA GLY A 235 30.47 -20.81 -7.23
C GLY A 235 30.76 -19.68 -8.25
N HIS A 236 29.74 -19.03 -8.77
CA HIS A 236 29.87 -17.84 -9.62
C HIS A 236 30.27 -16.58 -8.83
N LYS A 237 30.73 -15.56 -9.54
CA LYS A 237 31.27 -14.35 -8.92
C LYS A 237 30.34 -13.15 -9.09
N LEU A 238 30.36 -12.29 -8.09
CA LEU A 238 29.83 -10.93 -8.22
C LEU A 238 30.84 -10.05 -8.97
N LEU A 239 30.31 -9.24 -9.86
CA LEU A 239 31.08 -8.30 -10.70
C LEU A 239 30.76 -6.88 -10.27
N SER A 240 31.77 -6.03 -10.16
CA SER A 240 31.59 -4.61 -9.84
C SER A 240 31.71 -3.72 -11.08
N ASN A 241 30.95 -2.63 -11.07
CA ASN A 241 31.05 -1.52 -12.00
C ASN A 241 30.81 -0.20 -11.24
N ARG A 242 31.76 0.17 -10.37
CA ARG A 242 31.62 1.27 -9.38
C ARG A 242 30.40 1.06 -8.49
N SER A 243 30.28 -0.15 -7.97
CA SER A 243 29.13 -0.60 -7.17
C SER A 243 29.23 -0.09 -5.76
N LEU A 244 28.55 1.00 -5.45
CA LEU A 244 28.52 1.64 -4.14
C LEU A 244 27.13 1.50 -3.50
N TRP A 245 27.10 1.40 -2.18
CA TRP A 245 25.86 1.45 -1.42
C TRP A 245 25.25 2.85 -1.46
N ILE A 246 24.07 2.96 -2.00
CA ILE A 246 23.32 4.21 -2.11
C ILE A 246 21.86 4.02 -1.68
N SER A 247 21.18 5.13 -1.37
CA SER A 247 19.73 5.15 -1.21
C SER A 247 19.09 5.62 -2.51
N PHE A 248 17.95 5.05 -2.86
CA PHE A 248 17.17 5.52 -4.00
C PHE A 248 16.54 6.89 -3.68
N VAL A 249 16.42 7.74 -4.68
CA VAL A 249 15.78 9.05 -4.56
C VAL A 249 14.62 9.10 -5.55
N THR A 250 13.40 9.26 -5.02
CA THR A 250 12.24 9.55 -5.86
C THR A 250 12.17 11.05 -6.13
N VAL A 251 12.32 11.40 -7.39
CA VAL A 251 12.21 12.78 -7.90
C VAL A 251 10.79 13.00 -8.42
N ARG A 252 10.21 14.16 -8.07
CA ARG A 252 8.95 14.67 -8.66
C ARG A 252 9.11 16.16 -8.89
N CYS A 253 8.71 16.63 -10.06
CA CYS A 253 8.63 18.05 -10.39
C CYS A 253 7.17 18.42 -10.62
N GLN A 254 6.71 19.55 -10.09
CA GLN A 254 5.35 20.05 -10.33
C GLN A 254 5.16 20.55 -11.76
N SER A 255 6.21 21.12 -12.35
CA SER A 255 6.30 21.39 -13.78
C SER A 255 7.58 20.80 -14.35
N TRP A 256 7.53 20.38 -15.61
CA TRP A 256 8.66 19.75 -16.31
C TRP A 256 9.32 20.69 -17.33
N HIS A 257 8.85 21.92 -17.44
CA HIS A 257 9.43 22.91 -18.32
C HIS A 257 9.41 24.33 -17.73
N HIS A 258 10.34 25.15 -18.20
CA HIS A 258 10.37 26.59 -17.94
C HIS A 258 11.15 27.31 -19.02
N GLY A 259 10.53 28.34 -19.66
CA GLY A 259 11.12 29.01 -20.82
C GLY A 259 11.37 28.04 -21.97
N ASN A 260 12.61 28.00 -22.47
CA ASN A 260 13.03 27.06 -23.50
C ASN A 260 13.66 25.78 -22.96
N VAL A 261 13.60 25.51 -21.65
CA VAL A 261 14.16 24.31 -21.02
C VAL A 261 13.05 23.30 -20.70
N VAL A 262 13.22 22.04 -21.11
CA VAL A 262 12.31 20.91 -20.82
C VAL A 262 13.09 19.79 -20.14
N LEU A 263 12.58 19.29 -19.01
CA LEU A 263 13.14 18.12 -18.32
C LEU A 263 12.67 16.83 -18.99
N LEU A 264 13.54 15.81 -19.03
CA LEU A 264 13.26 14.51 -19.63
C LEU A 264 13.78 13.36 -18.78
N GLY A 265 12.98 12.32 -18.58
CA GLY A 265 13.37 11.12 -17.83
C GLY A 265 13.73 11.41 -16.38
N ASP A 266 14.83 10.83 -15.88
CA ASP A 266 15.24 10.93 -14.47
C ASP A 266 15.53 12.38 -13.99
N ALA A 267 15.71 13.32 -14.92
CA ALA A 267 15.80 14.74 -14.57
C ALA A 267 14.44 15.30 -14.11
N ALA A 268 13.33 14.85 -14.71
CA ALA A 268 11.98 15.25 -14.34
C ALA A 268 11.39 14.39 -13.21
N HIS A 269 11.60 13.08 -13.27
CA HIS A 269 10.99 12.10 -12.37
C HIS A 269 11.79 10.80 -12.30
N THR A 270 11.79 10.15 -11.15
CA THR A 270 12.32 8.79 -10.99
C THR A 270 11.26 7.87 -10.41
N ALA A 271 11.26 6.60 -10.79
CA ALA A 271 10.45 5.55 -10.18
C ALA A 271 11.37 4.47 -9.60
N HIS A 272 11.08 4.01 -8.37
CA HIS A 272 11.93 3.04 -7.68
C HIS A 272 12.19 1.79 -8.53
N PHE A 273 13.42 1.29 -8.53
CA PHE A 273 13.87 0.19 -9.40
C PHE A 273 13.11 -1.12 -9.19
N THR A 274 12.47 -1.33 -8.05
CA THR A 274 11.72 -2.54 -7.69
C THR A 274 10.57 -2.90 -8.62
N ILE A 275 10.16 -1.99 -9.53
CA ILE A 275 9.18 -2.27 -10.59
C ILE A 275 9.77 -2.25 -12.01
N GLY A 276 11.09 -2.03 -12.15
CA GLY A 276 11.83 -2.13 -13.42
C GLY A 276 11.40 -1.14 -14.50
N SER A 277 11.02 0.10 -14.15
CA SER A 277 10.36 1.02 -15.11
C SER A 277 11.17 2.28 -15.48
N GLY A 278 12.31 2.57 -14.86
CA GLY A 278 13.01 3.86 -15.03
C GLY A 278 13.38 4.15 -16.50
N THR A 279 14.15 3.28 -17.13
CA THR A 279 14.57 3.46 -18.55
C THR A 279 13.38 3.42 -19.51
N LYS A 280 12.39 2.56 -19.24
CA LYS A 280 11.13 2.53 -19.98
C LYS A 280 10.45 3.89 -20.00
N LEU A 281 10.19 4.46 -18.83
CA LEU A 281 9.52 5.76 -18.71
C LEU A 281 10.31 6.86 -19.42
N ALA A 282 11.64 6.86 -19.26
CA ALA A 282 12.52 7.84 -19.89
C ALA A 282 12.51 7.78 -21.45
N MET A 283 12.42 6.58 -22.03
CA MET A 283 12.31 6.42 -23.50
C MET A 283 10.89 6.77 -24.00
N GLU A 284 9.84 6.44 -23.26
CA GLU A 284 8.47 6.86 -23.57
C GLU A 284 8.31 8.39 -23.50
N ASP A 285 8.97 9.05 -22.56
CA ASP A 285 9.00 10.51 -22.48
C ASP A 285 9.67 11.11 -23.74
N ALA A 286 10.76 10.51 -24.23
CA ALA A 286 11.40 10.92 -25.45
C ALA A 286 10.48 10.80 -26.68
N VAL A 287 9.68 9.74 -26.74
CA VAL A 287 8.65 9.57 -27.79
C VAL A 287 7.60 10.66 -27.68
N ALA A 288 7.05 10.88 -26.51
CA ALA A 288 5.98 11.85 -26.28
C ALA A 288 6.43 13.30 -26.58
N LEU A 289 7.61 13.71 -26.08
CA LEU A 289 8.17 15.02 -26.38
C LEU A 289 8.48 15.18 -27.88
N GLY A 290 9.06 14.14 -28.52
CA GLY A 290 9.32 14.15 -29.97
C GLY A 290 8.03 14.33 -30.78
N GLN A 291 6.94 13.68 -30.40
CA GLN A 291 5.62 13.83 -31.02
C GLN A 291 5.00 15.20 -30.73
N ALA A 292 5.13 15.73 -29.51
CA ALA A 292 4.66 17.06 -29.16
C ALA A 292 5.36 18.16 -29.98
N LEU A 293 6.68 18.05 -30.21
CA LEU A 293 7.43 18.96 -31.08
C LEU A 293 6.94 18.91 -32.54
N GLN A 294 6.53 17.76 -33.05
CA GLN A 294 5.94 17.63 -34.38
C GLN A 294 4.54 18.24 -34.46
N ARG A 295 3.71 18.10 -33.41
CA ARG A 295 2.39 18.74 -33.35
C ARG A 295 2.47 20.26 -33.25
N HIS A 296 3.52 20.79 -32.61
CA HIS A 296 3.71 22.22 -32.34
C HIS A 296 5.07 22.75 -32.81
N PRO A 297 5.39 22.70 -34.13
CA PRO A 297 6.74 22.93 -34.62
C PRO A 297 7.27 24.36 -34.43
N THR A 298 6.41 25.33 -34.14
CA THR A 298 6.76 26.74 -33.94
C THR A 298 6.34 27.30 -32.58
N ALA A 299 5.70 26.46 -31.72
CA ALA A 299 5.15 26.85 -30.43
C ALA A 299 5.72 25.95 -29.32
N LEU A 300 6.97 26.18 -28.91
CA LEU A 300 7.71 25.33 -27.97
C LEU A 300 7.01 25.20 -26.61
N GLU A 301 6.42 26.29 -26.08
CA GLU A 301 5.67 26.25 -24.83
C GLU A 301 4.45 25.32 -24.94
N ALA A 302 3.73 25.34 -26.07
CA ALA A 302 2.62 24.44 -26.32
C ALA A 302 3.10 22.98 -26.44
N ALA A 303 4.24 22.73 -27.09
CA ALA A 303 4.84 21.41 -27.18
C ALA A 303 5.23 20.87 -25.79
N ALA A 304 5.88 21.69 -24.97
CA ALA A 304 6.31 21.30 -23.63
C ALA A 304 5.10 21.03 -22.69
N THR A 305 4.06 21.88 -22.80
CA THR A 305 2.81 21.69 -22.04
C THR A 305 2.08 20.42 -22.46
N ASP A 306 1.98 20.15 -23.75
CA ASP A 306 1.34 18.95 -24.31
C ASP A 306 2.05 17.67 -23.84
N TYR A 307 3.37 17.66 -23.88
CA TYR A 307 4.22 16.59 -23.34
C TYR A 307 3.97 16.37 -21.84
N GLU A 308 3.97 17.43 -21.03
CA GLU A 308 3.75 17.35 -19.58
C GLU A 308 2.37 16.79 -19.26
N LEU A 309 1.31 17.29 -19.92
CA LEU A 309 -0.07 16.83 -19.72
C LEU A 309 -0.27 15.35 -20.12
N GLU A 310 0.42 14.89 -21.14
CA GLU A 310 0.35 13.49 -21.59
C GLU A 310 1.08 12.56 -20.60
N ARG A 311 2.28 12.93 -20.14
CA ARG A 311 3.17 12.01 -19.43
C ARG A 311 3.04 12.04 -17.93
N GLN A 312 2.81 13.20 -17.33
CA GLN A 312 2.79 13.36 -15.87
C GLN A 312 1.79 12.40 -15.19
N PRO A 313 0.52 12.25 -15.64
CA PRO A 313 -0.41 11.33 -15.00
C PRO A 313 -0.01 9.85 -15.13
N VAL A 314 0.69 9.48 -16.20
CA VAL A 314 1.21 8.12 -16.41
C VAL A 314 2.34 7.85 -15.42
N VAL A 315 3.29 8.77 -15.33
CA VAL A 315 4.44 8.67 -14.43
C VAL A 315 3.99 8.63 -12.96
N GLU A 316 3.04 9.46 -12.55
CA GLU A 316 2.50 9.47 -11.18
C GLU A 316 1.95 8.10 -10.78
N ARG A 317 1.17 7.45 -11.63
CA ARG A 317 0.67 6.08 -11.38
C ARG A 317 1.79 5.05 -11.22
N PHE A 318 2.86 5.17 -12.03
CA PHE A 318 4.04 4.32 -11.87
C PHE A 318 4.80 4.61 -10.57
N GLN A 319 4.93 5.87 -10.19
CA GLN A 319 5.56 6.27 -8.93
C GLN A 319 4.77 5.79 -7.71
N GLU A 320 3.44 5.76 -7.75
CA GLU A 320 2.59 5.19 -6.70
C GLU A 320 2.84 3.69 -6.55
N ALA A 321 2.78 2.94 -7.65
CA ALA A 321 3.05 1.50 -7.63
C ALA A 321 4.50 1.17 -7.21
N ALA A 322 5.46 2.01 -7.59
CA ALA A 322 6.85 1.90 -7.19
C ALA A 322 7.04 2.17 -5.70
N ARG A 323 6.31 3.14 -5.14
CA ARG A 323 6.31 3.45 -3.71
C ARG A 323 5.75 2.29 -2.89
N ASP A 324 4.61 1.74 -3.30
CA ASP A 324 4.01 0.56 -2.64
C ASP A 324 5.00 -0.61 -2.64
N SER A 325 5.64 -0.84 -3.80
CA SER A 325 6.67 -1.87 -3.94
C SER A 325 7.89 -1.61 -3.04
N ALA A 326 8.43 -0.40 -3.04
CA ALA A 326 9.59 -0.04 -2.20
C ALA A 326 9.23 -0.14 -0.71
N THR A 327 8.06 0.35 -0.30
CA THR A 327 7.56 0.22 1.08
C THR A 327 7.48 -1.24 1.53
N TRP A 328 7.09 -2.14 0.63
CA TRP A 328 7.09 -3.57 0.91
C TRP A 328 8.49 -4.09 1.22
N PHE A 329 9.49 -3.77 0.39
CA PHE A 329 10.89 -4.18 0.60
C PHE A 329 11.51 -3.55 1.86
N GLU A 330 11.22 -2.29 2.14
CA GLU A 330 11.65 -1.61 3.37
C GLU A 330 11.08 -2.26 4.64
N ASN A 331 9.95 -2.97 4.55
CA ASN A 331 9.28 -3.63 5.66
C ASN A 331 9.24 -5.16 5.51
N VAL A 332 10.07 -5.75 4.67
CA VAL A 332 10.05 -7.18 4.34
C VAL A 332 10.18 -8.08 5.57
N GLN A 333 10.87 -7.64 6.61
CA GLN A 333 11.03 -8.35 7.88
C GLN A 333 9.69 -8.65 8.57
N ARG A 334 8.64 -7.86 8.28
CA ARG A 334 7.26 -8.11 8.73
C ARG A 334 6.73 -9.48 8.29
N TYR A 335 7.19 -9.98 7.17
CA TYR A 335 6.73 -11.23 6.57
C TYR A 335 7.69 -12.40 6.86
N ASP A 336 8.71 -12.17 7.69
CA ASP A 336 9.59 -13.25 8.13
C ASP A 336 8.79 -14.26 8.96
N GLY A 337 8.91 -15.53 8.61
CA GLY A 337 8.06 -16.60 9.17
C GLY A 337 6.81 -16.95 8.35
N PHE A 338 6.52 -16.27 7.23
CA PHE A 338 5.49 -16.72 6.29
C PHE A 338 5.87 -18.07 5.66
N ASP A 339 4.86 -18.89 5.29
CA ASP A 339 5.11 -19.99 4.37
C ASP A 339 5.65 -19.44 3.04
N PRO A 340 6.62 -20.10 2.40
CA PRO A 340 7.20 -19.61 1.14
C PRO A 340 6.21 -19.36 0.02
N VAL A 341 5.10 -20.11 -0.06
CA VAL A 341 4.04 -19.89 -1.06
C VAL A 341 3.28 -18.58 -0.76
N GLN A 342 2.94 -18.34 0.50
CA GLN A 342 2.28 -17.11 0.90
C GLN A 342 3.21 -15.90 0.74
N PHE A 343 4.48 -16.05 1.11
CA PHE A 343 5.49 -15.01 0.92
C PHE A 343 5.63 -14.64 -0.55
N ALA A 344 5.71 -15.62 -1.45
CA ALA A 344 5.77 -15.38 -2.89
C ALA A 344 4.50 -14.66 -3.41
N CYS A 345 3.31 -15.07 -2.97
CA CYS A 345 2.06 -14.39 -3.31
C CYS A 345 2.03 -12.94 -2.79
N ASN A 346 2.46 -12.71 -1.56
CA ASN A 346 2.55 -11.38 -0.95
C ASN A 346 3.51 -10.47 -1.75
N LEU A 347 4.72 -10.97 -2.09
CA LEU A 347 5.70 -10.28 -2.92
C LEU A 347 5.15 -9.93 -4.32
N LEU A 348 4.56 -10.90 -5.03
CA LEU A 348 4.08 -10.70 -6.40
C LEU A 348 2.93 -9.68 -6.49
N THR A 349 2.16 -9.55 -5.43
CA THR A 349 1.00 -8.62 -5.36
C THR A 349 1.31 -7.29 -4.67
N ARG A 350 2.57 -7.02 -4.28
CA ARG A 350 2.98 -5.88 -3.44
C ARG A 350 2.66 -4.50 -4.01
N SER A 351 2.82 -4.34 -5.32
CA SER A 351 2.60 -3.05 -6.00
C SER A 351 1.13 -2.78 -6.37
N GLY A 352 0.24 -3.76 -6.13
CA GLY A 352 -1.16 -3.69 -6.53
C GLY A 352 -1.43 -3.72 -8.03
N ARG A 353 -0.39 -3.89 -8.87
CA ARG A 353 -0.51 -4.03 -10.34
C ARG A 353 -0.93 -5.44 -10.76
N ILE A 354 -0.58 -6.43 -9.96
CA ILE A 354 -0.94 -7.83 -10.15
C ILE A 354 -1.83 -8.25 -8.98
N GLY A 355 -3.03 -8.75 -9.26
CA GLY A 355 -3.94 -9.33 -8.30
C GLY A 355 -4.03 -10.85 -8.44
N HIS A 356 -4.83 -11.48 -7.59
CA HIS A 356 -5.05 -12.93 -7.60
C HIS A 356 -5.60 -13.43 -8.96
N LEU A 357 -6.55 -12.71 -9.56
CA LEU A 357 -7.12 -13.05 -10.87
C LEU A 357 -6.05 -13.00 -11.97
N GLU A 358 -5.19 -12.00 -11.95
CA GLU A 358 -4.12 -11.90 -12.93
C GLU A 358 -3.07 -13.01 -12.76
N LEU A 359 -2.74 -13.37 -11.52
CA LEU A 359 -1.90 -14.54 -11.24
C LEU A 359 -2.56 -15.84 -11.73
N THR A 360 -3.88 -15.99 -11.53
CA THR A 360 -4.63 -17.15 -12.04
C THR A 360 -4.60 -17.24 -13.57
N ARG A 361 -4.63 -16.11 -14.28
CA ARG A 361 -4.53 -16.09 -15.75
C ARG A 361 -3.12 -16.41 -16.25
N ARG A 362 -2.09 -15.88 -15.58
CA ARG A 362 -0.69 -16.06 -15.96
C ARG A 362 -0.15 -17.44 -15.61
N ASP A 363 -0.41 -17.88 -14.38
CA ASP A 363 0.04 -19.15 -13.83
C ASP A 363 -1.05 -19.82 -12.99
N PRO A 364 -1.99 -20.55 -13.63
CA PRO A 364 -3.05 -21.26 -12.92
C PRO A 364 -2.53 -22.28 -11.89
N ALA A 365 -1.34 -22.86 -12.13
CA ALA A 365 -0.75 -23.86 -11.23
C ALA A 365 -0.23 -23.20 -9.94
N PHE A 366 0.44 -22.05 -10.06
CA PHE A 366 0.86 -21.25 -8.91
C PHE A 366 -0.35 -20.75 -8.13
N ALA A 367 -1.35 -20.15 -8.78
CA ALA A 367 -2.56 -19.66 -8.13
C ALA A 367 -3.29 -20.78 -7.37
N ALA A 368 -3.46 -21.97 -7.99
CA ALA A 368 -4.04 -23.12 -7.31
C ALA A 368 -3.20 -23.60 -6.11
N THR A 369 -1.88 -23.41 -6.13
CA THR A 369 -1.01 -23.72 -4.98
C THR A 369 -1.24 -22.74 -3.83
N VAL A 370 -1.38 -21.46 -4.14
CA VAL A 370 -1.75 -20.41 -3.17
C VAL A 370 -3.12 -20.69 -2.55
N ASP A 371 -4.11 -21.05 -3.38
CA ASP A 371 -5.47 -21.33 -2.92
C ASP A 371 -5.53 -22.59 -2.04
N ARG A 372 -4.78 -23.66 -2.38
CA ARG A 372 -4.64 -24.85 -1.54
C ARG A 372 -4.01 -24.55 -0.19
N PHE A 373 -2.94 -23.76 -0.22
CA PHE A 373 -2.29 -23.30 1.02
C PHE A 373 -3.27 -22.53 1.90
N PHE A 374 -3.95 -21.55 1.33
CA PHE A 374 -4.92 -20.72 2.06
C PHE A 374 -6.10 -21.51 2.62
N ALA A 375 -6.59 -22.49 1.87
CA ALA A 375 -7.65 -23.40 2.32
C ALA A 375 -7.20 -24.42 3.37
N GLY A 376 -5.89 -24.52 3.67
CA GLY A 376 -5.32 -25.53 4.57
C GLY A 376 -5.49 -26.97 4.09
N ARG A 377 -5.65 -27.19 2.78
CA ARG A 377 -5.94 -28.49 2.16
C ARG A 377 -5.04 -28.77 0.96
N PRO A 378 -3.81 -29.22 1.17
CA PRO A 378 -2.81 -29.37 0.09
C PRO A 378 -3.20 -30.38 -0.99
N GLY A 379 -4.06 -31.37 -0.69
CA GLY A 379 -4.51 -32.39 -1.64
C GLY A 379 -5.73 -32.02 -2.48
N LEU A 380 -6.29 -30.81 -2.34
CA LEU A 380 -7.50 -30.43 -3.04
C LEU A 380 -7.22 -30.17 -4.53
N LEU A 381 -7.91 -30.87 -5.44
CA LEU A 381 -7.71 -30.75 -6.88
C LEU A 381 -8.18 -29.37 -7.38
N LEU A 382 -9.34 -28.91 -6.92
CA LEU A 382 -9.95 -27.63 -7.25
C LEU A 382 -10.14 -26.82 -5.96
N PRO A 383 -9.13 -26.09 -5.50
CA PRO A 383 -9.26 -25.26 -4.31
C PRO A 383 -10.20 -24.07 -4.59
N PRO A 384 -11.05 -23.70 -3.62
CA PRO A 384 -11.82 -22.48 -3.75
C PRO A 384 -10.89 -21.25 -3.68
N PRO A 385 -11.22 -20.16 -4.37
CA PRO A 385 -10.55 -18.89 -4.16
C PRO A 385 -10.60 -18.47 -2.67
N PRO A 386 -9.62 -17.68 -2.17
CA PRO A 386 -9.48 -17.36 -0.76
C PRO A 386 -10.75 -16.80 -0.08
N LEU A 387 -11.53 -16.00 -0.80
CA LEU A 387 -12.77 -15.43 -0.26
C LEU A 387 -13.79 -16.50 0.19
N PHE A 388 -13.81 -17.69 -0.45
CA PHE A 388 -14.71 -18.78 -0.10
C PHE A 388 -14.14 -19.77 0.95
N ALA A 389 -12.91 -19.57 1.38
CA ALA A 389 -12.32 -20.41 2.41
C ALA A 389 -12.96 -20.09 3.79
N PRO A 390 -13.30 -21.10 4.60
CA PRO A 390 -13.86 -20.87 5.93
C PRO A 390 -12.84 -20.21 6.86
N LEU A 391 -13.35 -19.53 7.92
CA LEU A 391 -12.53 -18.94 8.97
C LEU A 391 -12.98 -19.49 10.33
N GLY A 392 -12.16 -20.31 10.98
CA GLY A 392 -12.35 -20.74 12.36
C GLY A 392 -11.97 -19.65 13.35
N GLN A 393 -12.85 -19.39 14.29
CA GLN A 393 -12.65 -18.44 15.38
C GLN A 393 -13.23 -19.07 16.67
N ARG A 394 -12.38 -19.60 17.54
CA ARG A 394 -12.81 -20.41 18.71
C ARG A 394 -13.74 -21.57 18.24
N ALA A 395 -14.95 -21.71 18.81
CA ALA A 395 -15.92 -22.71 18.36
C ALA A 395 -16.79 -22.26 17.17
N VAL A 396 -16.68 -20.99 16.73
CA VAL A 396 -17.44 -20.45 15.59
C VAL A 396 -16.64 -20.61 14.30
N THR A 397 -17.29 -21.11 13.24
CA THR A 397 -16.68 -21.18 11.91
C THR A 397 -17.50 -20.34 10.93
N LEU A 398 -16.92 -19.26 10.43
CA LEU A 398 -17.49 -18.47 9.35
C LEU A 398 -17.42 -19.25 8.03
N ALA A 399 -18.51 -19.27 7.28
CA ALA A 399 -18.60 -20.04 6.02
C ALA A 399 -17.61 -19.55 4.93
N ASN A 400 -17.25 -18.28 4.97
CA ASN A 400 -16.32 -17.63 4.04
C ASN A 400 -15.67 -16.39 4.66
N ARG A 401 -14.81 -15.71 3.91
CA ARG A 401 -14.00 -14.55 4.36
C ARG A 401 -14.64 -13.20 4.04
N VAL A 402 -15.95 -13.14 3.81
CA VAL A 402 -16.66 -11.89 3.52
C VAL A 402 -17.53 -11.49 4.70
N ALA A 403 -17.32 -10.28 5.20
CA ALA A 403 -18.20 -9.58 6.12
C ALA A 403 -19.01 -8.53 5.36
N LEU A 404 -20.32 -8.44 5.60
CA LEU A 404 -21.16 -7.36 5.07
C LEU A 404 -21.62 -6.43 6.20
N ALA A 405 -21.42 -5.12 6.02
CA ALA A 405 -21.90 -4.11 6.95
C ALA A 405 -23.27 -3.61 6.54
N ALA A 406 -24.30 -3.88 7.35
CA ALA A 406 -25.59 -3.20 7.17
C ALA A 406 -25.48 -1.75 7.68
N GLY A 407 -25.85 -0.79 6.83
CA GLY A 407 -25.81 0.64 7.17
C GLY A 407 -26.78 1.00 8.30
N ALA A 408 -26.43 2.02 9.09
CA ALA A 408 -27.28 2.59 10.14
C ALA A 408 -28.31 3.53 9.50
N GLU A 409 -29.60 3.31 9.77
CA GLU A 409 -30.71 4.12 9.27
C GLU A 409 -31.42 4.92 10.37
N ASP A 410 -30.96 4.81 11.63
CA ASP A 410 -31.55 5.50 12.78
C ASP A 410 -33.07 5.20 12.89
N ASP A 411 -33.45 3.94 12.95
CA ASP A 411 -34.86 3.47 12.92
C ASP A 411 -35.32 2.74 14.20
N ALA A 412 -34.45 2.61 15.21
CA ALA A 412 -34.82 2.00 16.49
C ALA A 412 -35.77 2.90 17.32
N THR A 413 -36.61 2.29 18.12
CA THR A 413 -37.49 2.98 19.08
C THR A 413 -37.19 2.48 20.49
N ASP A 414 -36.86 3.40 21.42
CA ASP A 414 -36.48 3.12 22.79
C ASP A 414 -35.39 2.01 22.93
N GLY A 415 -34.42 2.05 22.03
CA GLY A 415 -33.35 1.07 21.94
C GLY A 415 -33.73 -0.30 21.37
N ARG A 416 -35.00 -0.54 21.03
CA ARG A 416 -35.43 -1.81 20.44
C ARG A 416 -35.03 -1.86 18.98
N LEU A 417 -34.44 -2.97 18.55
CA LEU A 417 -34.09 -3.22 17.16
C LEU A 417 -35.36 -3.13 16.29
N ALA A 418 -35.33 -2.26 15.27
CA ALA A 418 -36.42 -2.14 14.32
C ALA A 418 -36.50 -3.35 13.39
N GLU A 419 -37.70 -3.72 12.95
CA GLU A 419 -37.91 -4.79 11.97
C GLU A 419 -37.20 -4.52 10.64
N ALA A 420 -37.15 -3.25 10.21
CA ALA A 420 -36.43 -2.83 9.00
C ALA A 420 -34.94 -3.07 9.11
N ALA A 421 -34.30 -2.78 10.26
CA ALA A 421 -32.88 -3.04 10.50
C ALA A 421 -32.61 -4.56 10.52
N ALA A 422 -33.47 -5.35 11.20
CA ALA A 422 -33.36 -6.80 11.21
C ALA A 422 -33.46 -7.38 9.78
N ARG A 423 -34.37 -6.85 8.95
CA ARG A 423 -34.54 -7.27 7.55
C ARG A 423 -33.30 -6.98 6.73
N ARG A 424 -32.69 -5.79 6.81
CA ARG A 424 -31.44 -5.44 6.10
C ARG A 424 -30.29 -6.38 6.45
N LEU A 425 -30.14 -6.73 7.72
CA LEU A 425 -29.14 -7.69 8.17
C LEU A 425 -29.42 -9.11 7.64
N ALA A 426 -30.66 -9.53 7.62
CA ALA A 426 -31.06 -10.81 7.06
C ALA A 426 -30.86 -10.87 5.53
N GLU A 427 -31.11 -9.76 4.82
CA GLU A 427 -30.84 -9.65 3.38
C GLU A 427 -29.33 -9.72 3.10
N ALA A 428 -28.49 -9.04 3.88
CA ALA A 428 -27.03 -9.15 3.77
C ALA A 428 -26.57 -10.61 4.03
N ALA A 429 -27.15 -11.32 4.98
CA ALA A 429 -26.88 -12.74 5.19
C ALA A 429 -27.31 -13.60 3.99
N ALA A 430 -28.46 -13.30 3.37
CA ALA A 430 -28.97 -13.99 2.18
C ALA A 430 -28.09 -13.77 0.93
N ALA A 431 -27.32 -12.69 0.89
CA ALA A 431 -26.32 -12.45 -0.16
C ALA A 431 -25.08 -13.38 -0.06
N GLY A 432 -25.00 -14.24 0.97
CA GLY A 432 -23.95 -15.24 1.10
C GLY A 432 -22.72 -14.80 1.90
N ALA A 433 -22.80 -13.73 2.70
CA ALA A 433 -21.72 -13.32 3.58
C ALA A 433 -21.44 -14.37 4.66
N GLY A 434 -20.16 -14.58 4.99
CA GLY A 434 -19.77 -15.43 6.12
C GLY A 434 -20.19 -14.81 7.47
N VAL A 435 -20.18 -13.48 7.54
CA VAL A 435 -20.64 -12.73 8.72
C VAL A 435 -21.33 -11.42 8.33
N VAL A 436 -22.38 -11.06 9.05
CA VAL A 436 -23.03 -9.75 8.93
C VAL A 436 -22.76 -8.92 10.17
N VAL A 437 -22.41 -7.64 9.96
CA VAL A 437 -22.08 -6.69 11.03
C VAL A 437 -23.12 -5.58 11.03
N GLY A 438 -23.80 -5.38 12.16
CA GLY A 438 -24.78 -4.33 12.36
C GLY A 438 -24.14 -2.97 12.69
N GLU A 439 -25.01 -1.97 12.82
CA GLU A 439 -24.67 -0.67 13.40
C GLU A 439 -24.30 -0.78 14.88
N LEU A 440 -23.86 0.32 15.50
CA LEU A 440 -23.57 0.37 16.93
C LEU A 440 -24.84 0.08 17.74
N VAL A 441 -24.73 -0.89 18.65
CA VAL A 441 -25.71 -1.23 19.65
C VAL A 441 -25.25 -0.64 21.00
N ALA A 442 -26.03 0.25 21.57
CA ALA A 442 -25.64 0.95 22.80
C ALA A 442 -25.73 0.01 24.03
N ALA A 443 -24.66 -0.03 24.82
CA ALA A 443 -24.63 -0.78 26.10
C ALA A 443 -25.44 -0.10 27.23
N ALA A 444 -25.90 1.14 27.01
CA ALA A 444 -26.65 1.94 27.97
C ALA A 444 -27.52 2.99 27.27
N PRO A 445 -28.58 3.52 27.90
CA PRO A 445 -29.40 4.57 27.29
C PRO A 445 -28.64 5.83 26.89
N ASP A 446 -27.69 6.25 27.71
CA ASP A 446 -26.81 7.40 27.50
C ASP A 446 -25.65 7.10 26.48
N GLY A 447 -25.48 5.82 26.11
CA GLY A 447 -24.51 5.37 25.09
C GLY A 447 -25.01 5.46 23.66
N ARG A 448 -26.24 5.90 23.42
CA ARG A 448 -26.80 6.03 22.05
C ARG A 448 -26.16 7.18 21.26
N ILE A 449 -26.02 7.01 19.94
CA ILE A 449 -25.65 8.10 19.05
C ILE A 449 -26.84 9.05 18.88
N THR A 450 -27.99 8.51 18.48
CA THR A 450 -29.25 9.21 18.29
C THR A 450 -30.35 8.57 19.14
N PRO A 451 -31.52 9.21 19.34
CA PRO A 451 -32.65 8.55 19.99
C PRO A 451 -33.07 7.24 19.35
N ALA A 452 -32.76 7.08 18.07
CA ALA A 452 -33.10 5.92 17.25
C ALA A 452 -31.95 4.90 17.09
N THR A 453 -30.91 4.96 17.93
CA THR A 453 -29.85 3.95 18.01
C THR A 453 -30.36 2.73 18.76
N PRO A 454 -30.20 1.49 18.24
CA PRO A 454 -30.54 0.28 18.96
C PRO A 454 -29.67 0.10 20.20
N GLY A 455 -30.17 -0.63 21.18
CA GLY A 455 -29.47 -0.88 22.43
C GLY A 455 -29.71 -2.28 22.96
N LEU A 456 -28.91 -2.62 23.96
CA LEU A 456 -29.04 -3.90 24.68
C LEU A 456 -28.66 -3.71 26.15
N TRP A 457 -29.53 -3.01 26.88
CA TRP A 457 -29.35 -2.72 28.33
C TRP A 457 -30.51 -3.23 29.21
N ALA A 458 -31.56 -3.82 28.57
CA ALA A 458 -32.71 -4.39 29.23
C ALA A 458 -33.09 -5.72 28.57
N GLU A 459 -33.66 -6.65 29.38
CA GLU A 459 -34.00 -8.00 28.90
C GLU A 459 -35.01 -8.01 27.75
N ASP A 460 -35.98 -7.09 27.80
CA ASP A 460 -37.02 -6.98 26.76
C ASP A 460 -36.46 -6.56 25.38
N GLN A 461 -35.24 -6.02 25.32
CA GLN A 461 -34.52 -5.69 24.07
C GLN A 461 -33.85 -6.90 23.46
N ALA A 462 -33.63 -8.00 24.21
CA ALA A 462 -32.90 -9.18 23.69
C ALA A 462 -33.70 -10.03 22.68
N ALA A 463 -35.05 -10.07 22.82
CA ALA A 463 -35.88 -10.94 21.99
C ALA A 463 -35.79 -10.66 20.48
N PRO A 464 -35.80 -9.41 19.98
CA PRO A 464 -35.56 -9.11 18.54
C PRO A 464 -34.21 -9.57 18.04
N TRP A 465 -33.14 -9.43 18.87
CA TRP A 465 -31.80 -9.89 18.53
C TRP A 465 -31.73 -11.42 18.46
N ALA A 466 -32.42 -12.13 19.35
CA ALA A 466 -32.49 -13.58 19.29
C ALA A 466 -33.24 -14.10 18.04
N ALA A 467 -34.27 -13.40 17.61
CA ALA A 467 -34.97 -13.73 16.37
C ALA A 467 -34.07 -13.50 15.15
N LEU A 468 -33.36 -12.40 15.12
CA LEU A 468 -32.41 -12.08 14.06
C LEU A 468 -31.21 -13.06 14.03
N ALA A 469 -30.61 -13.40 15.16
CA ALA A 469 -29.51 -14.36 15.21
C ALA A 469 -29.92 -15.72 14.61
N ARG A 470 -31.11 -16.23 14.95
CA ARG A 470 -31.65 -17.47 14.35
C ARG A 470 -31.89 -17.33 12.84
N GLU A 471 -32.39 -16.16 12.38
CA GLU A 471 -32.65 -15.93 10.97
C GLU A 471 -31.35 -15.89 10.17
N VAL A 472 -30.33 -15.19 10.66
CA VAL A 472 -28.99 -15.10 10.05
C VAL A 472 -28.34 -16.48 9.98
N ALA A 473 -28.39 -17.25 11.09
CA ALA A 473 -27.84 -18.61 11.13
C ALA A 473 -28.55 -19.57 10.13
N ARG A 474 -29.87 -19.46 10.00
CA ARG A 474 -30.62 -20.26 8.98
C ARG A 474 -30.18 -19.95 7.55
N ARG A 475 -29.60 -18.81 7.30
CA ARG A 475 -29.05 -18.42 5.98
C ARG A 475 -27.57 -18.81 5.81
N GLY A 476 -26.98 -19.51 6.77
CA GLY A 476 -25.59 -19.93 6.74
C GLY A 476 -24.58 -18.83 7.01
N SER A 477 -25.02 -17.73 7.64
CA SER A 477 -24.17 -16.60 8.00
C SER A 477 -24.11 -16.45 9.53
N THR A 478 -23.13 -15.73 10.05
CA THR A 478 -22.94 -15.43 11.46
C THR A 478 -23.31 -13.97 11.75
N LEU A 479 -24.01 -13.72 12.87
CA LEU A 479 -24.29 -12.36 13.31
C LEU A 479 -23.19 -11.85 14.25
N ALA A 480 -22.51 -10.77 13.84
CA ALA A 480 -21.61 -10.00 14.71
C ALA A 480 -22.34 -8.76 15.23
N LEU A 481 -22.56 -8.71 16.56
CA LEU A 481 -23.20 -7.57 17.22
C LEU A 481 -22.12 -6.57 17.63
N ARG A 482 -22.20 -5.33 17.11
CA ARG A 482 -21.28 -4.25 17.46
C ARG A 482 -21.77 -3.55 18.72
N LEU A 483 -21.14 -3.84 19.86
CA LEU A 483 -21.48 -3.25 21.16
C LEU A 483 -20.60 -2.02 21.42
N GLY A 484 -21.21 -0.90 21.79
CA GLY A 484 -20.47 0.33 22.03
C GLY A 484 -21.19 1.35 22.90
N HIS A 485 -20.58 2.52 23.04
CA HIS A 485 -21.10 3.69 23.71
C HIS A 485 -20.63 4.93 22.94
N ALA A 486 -21.57 5.73 22.44
CA ALA A 486 -21.27 6.87 21.56
C ALA A 486 -20.35 7.93 22.20
N GLY A 487 -20.32 8.01 23.53
CA GLY A 487 -19.50 9.00 24.21
C GLY A 487 -19.85 10.42 23.79
N ARG A 488 -18.84 11.21 23.44
CA ARG A 488 -18.99 12.61 23.01
C ARG A 488 -19.68 12.77 21.64
N ARG A 489 -19.92 11.68 20.87
CA ARG A 489 -20.70 11.67 19.63
C ARG A 489 -22.16 11.29 19.84
N GLY A 490 -22.60 11.17 21.09
CA GLY A 490 -23.99 10.90 21.46
C GLY A 490 -24.90 12.12 21.42
N ALA A 491 -26.17 11.93 21.74
CA ALA A 491 -27.22 12.95 21.79
C ALA A 491 -27.30 13.78 20.50
N THR A 492 -27.20 13.12 19.35
CA THR A 492 -27.31 13.78 18.03
C THR A 492 -28.65 13.47 17.38
N ARG A 493 -29.00 14.29 16.38
CA ARG A 493 -30.17 14.05 15.53
C ARG A 493 -29.94 12.84 14.64
N PRO A 494 -31.01 12.12 14.21
CA PRO A 494 -30.89 11.08 13.20
C PRO A 494 -30.21 11.58 11.94
N ARG A 495 -29.40 10.75 11.29
CA ARG A 495 -28.55 11.12 10.13
C ARG A 495 -29.29 11.80 9.00
N ARG A 496 -30.56 11.44 8.74
CA ARG A 496 -31.43 12.11 7.77
C ARG A 496 -31.68 13.60 8.08
N SER A 497 -31.46 14.03 9.34
CA SER A 497 -31.59 15.43 9.78
C SER A 497 -30.24 16.13 9.92
N GLY A 498 -29.14 15.50 9.45
CA GLY A 498 -27.76 15.99 9.45
C GLY A 498 -26.87 15.15 10.39
N VAL A 499 -25.71 14.76 9.87
CA VAL A 499 -24.72 13.96 10.60
C VAL A 499 -24.10 14.82 11.72
N ASP A 500 -23.92 14.21 12.89
CA ASP A 500 -23.28 14.80 14.08
C ASP A 500 -23.90 16.17 14.54
N ARG A 501 -25.16 16.43 14.19
CA ARG A 501 -25.88 17.62 14.69
C ARG A 501 -26.48 17.35 16.07
N PRO A 502 -26.21 18.18 17.08
CA PRO A 502 -26.72 17.97 18.44
C PRO A 502 -28.23 18.03 18.50
N LEU A 503 -28.81 17.26 19.42
CA LEU A 503 -30.21 17.39 19.79
C LEU A 503 -30.47 18.74 20.48
N PRO A 504 -31.70 19.28 20.40
CA PRO A 504 -32.10 20.40 21.25
C PRO A 504 -31.94 20.07 22.75
N GLY A 505 -31.61 21.10 23.54
CA GLY A 505 -31.23 20.90 24.94
C GLY A 505 -32.29 20.17 25.83
N ASP A 506 -33.55 20.35 25.53
CA ASP A 506 -34.69 19.68 26.22
C ASP A 506 -34.80 18.17 25.90
N ARG A 507 -34.15 17.72 24.80
CA ARG A 507 -34.15 16.33 24.33
C ARG A 507 -32.80 15.65 24.46
N ALA A 508 -31.75 16.42 24.75
CA ALA A 508 -30.38 15.92 24.87
C ALA A 508 -30.16 15.28 26.26
N TRP A 509 -29.43 14.19 26.28
CA TRP A 509 -28.94 13.57 27.52
C TRP A 509 -27.49 13.96 27.78
N PRO A 510 -27.03 13.90 29.06
CA PRO A 510 -25.65 14.19 29.43
C PRO A 510 -24.67 13.22 28.70
N LEU A 511 -23.60 13.75 28.13
CA LEU A 511 -22.55 12.98 27.48
C LEU A 511 -21.39 12.70 28.42
N LEU A 512 -20.79 11.52 28.29
CA LEU A 512 -19.58 11.09 28.98
C LEU A 512 -18.41 10.99 27.97
N ALA A 513 -17.20 11.38 28.38
CA ALA A 513 -15.98 11.22 27.59
C ALA A 513 -14.72 11.14 28.46
N ALA A 514 -13.58 10.83 27.87
CA ALA A 514 -12.29 10.89 28.56
C ALA A 514 -11.98 12.28 29.09
N SER A 515 -12.28 13.33 28.29
CA SER A 515 -12.09 14.74 28.63
C SER A 515 -13.28 15.59 28.16
N ALA A 516 -13.48 16.76 28.75
CA ALA A 516 -14.56 17.68 28.41
C ALA A 516 -14.31 18.40 27.06
N ILE A 517 -14.15 17.64 26.00
CA ILE A 517 -13.86 18.13 24.64
C ILE A 517 -15.03 17.73 23.73
N PRO A 518 -15.80 18.66 23.16
CA PRO A 518 -16.89 18.32 22.26
C PRO A 518 -16.37 17.70 20.95
N TYR A 519 -17.20 16.92 20.24
CA TYR A 519 -16.80 16.32 18.97
C TYR A 519 -16.73 17.35 17.84
N THR A 520 -17.72 18.23 17.75
CA THR A 520 -17.74 19.38 16.83
C THR A 520 -17.80 20.68 17.63
N SER A 521 -17.46 21.81 17.00
CA SER A 521 -17.54 23.13 17.65
C SER A 521 -18.94 23.52 18.12
N ALA A 522 -19.98 23.00 17.47
CA ALA A 522 -21.38 23.19 17.85
C ALA A 522 -21.93 22.03 18.69
N GLY A 523 -21.12 21.03 18.99
CA GLY A 523 -21.52 19.85 19.75
C GLY A 523 -21.68 20.12 21.24
N GLN A 524 -22.46 19.28 21.92
CA GLN A 524 -22.57 19.30 23.38
C GLN A 524 -21.21 18.97 24.01
N VAL A 525 -20.79 19.77 25.00
CA VAL A 525 -19.58 19.48 25.79
C VAL A 525 -19.84 18.30 26.71
N PRO A 526 -19.11 17.20 26.59
CA PRO A 526 -19.27 16.05 27.45
C PRO A 526 -18.68 16.32 28.84
N ARG A 527 -19.16 15.62 29.86
CA ARG A 527 -18.51 15.58 31.17
C ARG A 527 -17.35 14.58 31.14
N ALA A 528 -16.20 14.97 31.63
CA ALA A 528 -15.09 14.07 31.85
C ALA A 528 -15.47 13.01 32.89
N MET A 529 -15.24 11.73 32.59
CA MET A 529 -15.58 10.60 33.46
C MET A 529 -14.72 10.58 34.72
N ASP A 530 -15.34 10.34 35.85
CA ASP A 530 -14.66 9.94 37.08
C ASP A 530 -14.54 8.39 37.19
N ARG A 531 -13.89 7.90 38.24
CA ARG A 531 -13.72 6.44 38.46
C ARG A 531 -15.06 5.72 38.64
N GLY A 532 -16.05 6.36 39.27
CA GLY A 532 -17.38 5.82 39.41
C GLY A 532 -18.15 5.69 38.10
N ASP A 533 -17.97 6.67 37.20
CA ASP A 533 -18.51 6.57 35.83
C ASP A 533 -17.88 5.41 35.05
N MET A 534 -16.56 5.25 35.15
CA MET A 534 -15.85 4.16 34.47
C MET A 534 -16.32 2.80 34.97
N GLU A 535 -16.51 2.64 36.28
CA GLU A 535 -17.05 1.41 36.88
C GLU A 535 -18.46 1.13 36.36
N ARG A 536 -19.37 2.12 36.42
CA ARG A 536 -20.75 1.97 35.94
C ARG A 536 -20.79 1.58 34.44
N VAL A 537 -19.98 2.22 33.62
CA VAL A 537 -19.90 1.89 32.18
C VAL A 537 -19.38 0.47 31.99
N THR A 538 -18.34 0.07 32.71
CA THR A 538 -17.78 -1.29 32.63
C THR A 538 -18.85 -2.35 32.99
N VAL A 539 -19.60 -2.14 34.07
CA VAL A 539 -20.69 -3.05 34.47
C VAL A 539 -21.79 -3.12 33.40
N ARG A 540 -22.14 -1.99 32.76
CA ARG A 540 -23.15 -1.95 31.68
C ARG A 540 -22.68 -2.70 30.42
N PHE A 541 -21.43 -2.58 30.01
CA PHE A 541 -20.88 -3.37 28.92
C PHE A 541 -20.92 -4.87 29.18
N ALA A 542 -20.52 -5.30 30.40
CA ALA A 542 -20.59 -6.70 30.80
C ALA A 542 -22.03 -7.23 30.86
N ALA A 543 -22.99 -6.42 31.32
CA ALA A 543 -24.41 -6.79 31.32
C ALA A 543 -24.96 -6.93 29.89
N ALA A 544 -24.65 -6.00 29.00
CA ALA A 544 -25.04 -6.07 27.60
C ALA A 544 -24.44 -7.30 26.88
N ALA A 545 -23.18 -7.66 27.18
CA ALA A 545 -22.56 -8.87 26.68
C ALA A 545 -23.29 -10.13 27.09
N ARG A 546 -23.74 -10.23 28.36
CA ARG A 546 -24.59 -11.36 28.84
C ARG A 546 -25.92 -11.44 28.11
N LEU A 547 -26.59 -10.29 27.89
CA LEU A 547 -27.83 -10.23 27.12
C LEU A 547 -27.62 -10.68 25.65
N ALA A 548 -26.53 -10.26 25.00
CA ALA A 548 -26.17 -10.70 23.67
C ALA A 548 -25.91 -12.22 23.61
N ALA A 549 -25.21 -12.75 24.61
CA ALA A 549 -24.96 -14.19 24.74
C ALA A 549 -26.25 -14.99 24.89
N ALA A 550 -27.18 -14.53 25.76
CA ALA A 550 -28.51 -15.12 25.96
C ALA A 550 -29.39 -15.03 24.71
N ALA A 551 -29.24 -13.97 23.90
CA ALA A 551 -29.92 -13.83 22.61
C ALA A 551 -29.31 -14.75 21.49
N GLY A 552 -28.29 -15.55 21.80
CA GLY A 552 -27.69 -16.45 20.81
C GLY A 552 -26.79 -15.79 19.80
N VAL A 553 -26.32 -14.57 20.04
CA VAL A 553 -25.30 -13.90 19.20
C VAL A 553 -24.01 -14.70 19.29
N GLU A 554 -23.38 -14.97 18.15
CA GLU A 554 -22.17 -15.80 18.08
C GLU A 554 -20.87 -15.00 18.13
N VAL A 555 -20.87 -13.74 17.65
CA VAL A 555 -19.71 -12.84 17.65
C VAL A 555 -20.06 -11.51 18.29
N LEU A 556 -19.25 -11.07 19.25
CA LEU A 556 -19.35 -9.74 19.83
C LEU A 556 -18.19 -8.88 19.33
N LEU A 557 -18.50 -7.70 18.78
CA LEU A 557 -17.53 -6.73 18.28
C LEU A 557 -17.60 -5.47 19.15
N LEU A 558 -16.57 -5.20 19.95
CA LEU A 558 -16.47 -3.98 20.74
C LEU A 558 -16.03 -2.79 19.89
N ASP A 559 -16.69 -1.65 20.05
CA ASP A 559 -16.34 -0.43 19.30
C ASP A 559 -15.33 0.43 20.07
N LEU A 560 -14.04 0.29 19.71
CA LEU A 560 -12.93 1.14 20.18
C LEU A 560 -12.47 2.12 19.06
N ALA A 561 -13.38 2.51 18.18
CA ALA A 561 -13.10 3.35 17.02
C ALA A 561 -14.11 4.51 16.88
N HIS A 562 -14.13 5.16 15.73
CA HIS A 562 -15.14 6.14 15.29
C HIS A 562 -15.30 7.37 16.20
N GLY A 563 -14.33 7.66 17.09
CA GLY A 563 -14.45 8.72 18.08
C GLY A 563 -15.51 8.47 19.18
N HIS A 564 -15.99 7.24 19.32
CA HIS A 564 -16.88 6.79 20.38
C HIS A 564 -16.12 6.69 21.71
N LEU A 565 -16.80 6.32 22.80
CA LEU A 565 -16.27 6.44 24.16
C LEU A 565 -14.91 5.75 24.32
N LEU A 566 -14.81 4.46 24.00
CA LEU A 566 -13.57 3.71 24.22
C LEU A 566 -12.46 4.16 23.27
N GLY A 567 -12.76 4.41 22.00
CA GLY A 567 -11.81 5.00 21.03
C GLY A 567 -11.37 6.41 21.42
N GLY A 568 -12.26 7.18 22.06
CA GLY A 568 -11.94 8.50 22.58
C GLY A 568 -10.95 8.49 23.74
N PHE A 569 -10.84 7.39 24.50
CA PHE A 569 -9.77 7.22 25.51
C PHE A 569 -8.42 6.94 24.84
N LEU A 570 -8.38 6.23 23.73
CA LEU A 570 -7.14 5.87 23.02
C LEU A 570 -6.46 7.08 22.35
N SER A 571 -7.24 8.00 21.80
CA SER A 571 -6.71 9.12 21.04
C SER A 571 -6.25 10.29 21.91
N PRO A 572 -5.02 10.80 21.73
CA PRO A 572 -4.55 12.00 22.43
C PRO A 572 -5.37 13.26 22.10
N LEU A 573 -6.09 13.29 20.97
CA LEU A 573 -6.93 14.41 20.56
C LEU A 573 -8.23 14.49 21.39
N ALA A 574 -8.68 13.37 21.94
CA ALA A 574 -9.91 13.26 22.71
C ALA A 574 -9.67 13.01 24.20
N ASN A 575 -8.49 12.50 24.56
CA ASN A 575 -8.08 12.19 25.93
C ASN A 575 -6.89 13.09 26.33
N ARG A 576 -7.18 14.15 27.08
CA ARG A 576 -6.19 15.08 27.63
C ARG A 576 -6.14 15.00 29.16
N ARG A 577 -6.32 13.79 29.70
CA ARG A 577 -6.23 13.53 31.13
C ARG A 577 -4.77 13.55 31.58
N ASP A 578 -4.58 14.00 32.81
CA ASP A 578 -3.31 14.01 33.54
C ASP A 578 -3.25 12.96 34.67
N ASP A 579 -4.30 12.14 34.78
CA ASP A 579 -4.36 11.01 35.72
C ASP A 579 -3.91 9.68 35.05
N GLU A 580 -4.03 8.57 35.78
CA GLU A 580 -3.64 7.23 35.34
C GLU A 580 -4.35 6.73 34.07
N PHE A 581 -5.41 7.40 33.59
CA PHE A 581 -6.19 7.05 32.38
C PHE A 581 -5.87 7.93 31.16
N GLY A 582 -4.80 8.75 31.23
CA GLY A 582 -4.38 9.64 30.17
C GLY A 582 -2.87 9.62 29.93
N GLY A 583 -2.36 10.61 29.19
CA GLY A 583 -0.94 10.78 28.87
C GLY A 583 -0.37 9.69 27.97
N THR A 584 0.37 8.74 28.54
CA THR A 584 1.00 7.64 27.80
C THR A 584 -0.04 6.72 27.16
N LEU A 585 0.36 5.94 26.15
CA LEU A 585 -0.48 4.93 25.52
C LEU A 585 -1.02 3.93 26.56
N GLU A 586 -0.17 3.50 27.50
CA GLU A 586 -0.58 2.60 28.59
C GLU A 586 -1.71 3.21 29.44
N GLY A 587 -1.58 4.49 29.83
CA GLY A 587 -2.64 5.19 30.57
C GLY A 587 -3.93 5.29 29.74
N ARG A 588 -3.84 5.66 28.48
CA ARG A 588 -4.98 5.77 27.56
C ARG A 588 -5.66 4.43 27.28
N LEU A 589 -4.95 3.32 27.33
CA LEU A 589 -5.47 1.95 27.21
C LEU A 589 -6.13 1.42 28.49
N ARG A 590 -5.80 1.92 29.67
CA ARG A 590 -6.20 1.34 30.98
C ARG A 590 -7.71 1.18 31.13
N PHE A 591 -8.50 2.18 30.79
CA PHE A 591 -9.97 2.05 30.86
C PHE A 591 -10.53 1.16 29.74
N PRO A 592 -10.19 1.32 28.46
CA PRO A 592 -10.60 0.39 27.41
C PRO A 592 -10.30 -1.07 27.71
N LEU A 593 -9.11 -1.41 28.19
CA LEU A 593 -8.74 -2.79 28.55
C LEU A 593 -9.58 -3.33 29.73
N ARG A 594 -9.85 -2.50 30.74
CA ARG A 594 -10.76 -2.88 31.83
C ARG A 594 -12.17 -3.26 31.34
N VAL A 595 -12.67 -2.54 30.32
CA VAL A 595 -13.96 -2.88 29.68
C VAL A 595 -13.84 -4.19 28.90
N VAL A 596 -12.76 -4.38 28.12
CA VAL A 596 -12.53 -5.63 27.39
C VAL A 596 -12.48 -6.84 28.33
N GLU A 597 -11.73 -6.75 29.42
CA GLU A 597 -11.65 -7.82 30.46
C GLU A 597 -13.02 -8.16 31.07
N ALA A 598 -13.78 -7.14 31.44
CA ALA A 598 -15.11 -7.34 32.02
C ALA A 598 -16.08 -7.95 30.99
N VAL A 599 -16.01 -7.56 29.77
CA VAL A 599 -16.78 -8.14 28.66
C VAL A 599 -16.33 -9.58 28.39
N ARG A 600 -15.01 -9.84 28.30
CA ARG A 600 -14.50 -11.22 28.10
C ARG A 600 -14.95 -12.16 29.21
N ALA A 601 -14.92 -11.72 30.47
CA ALA A 601 -15.39 -12.50 31.62
C ALA A 601 -16.92 -12.75 31.61
N ALA A 602 -17.70 -11.91 30.94
CA ALA A 602 -19.15 -12.03 30.81
C ALA A 602 -19.61 -12.75 29.52
N TRP A 603 -18.73 -12.90 28.55
CA TRP A 603 -18.97 -13.50 27.23
C TRP A 603 -18.50 -14.95 27.21
N PRO A 604 -19.24 -15.91 26.61
CA PRO A 604 -18.83 -17.31 26.57
C PRO A 604 -17.42 -17.49 25.97
N ASP A 605 -16.62 -18.34 26.62
CA ASP A 605 -15.23 -18.56 26.21
C ASP A 605 -15.08 -19.21 24.82
N ASP A 606 -16.09 -19.97 24.42
CA ASP A 606 -16.14 -20.64 23.11
C ASP A 606 -16.56 -19.70 21.97
N ARG A 607 -17.02 -18.47 22.27
CA ARG A 607 -17.42 -17.46 21.29
C ARG A 607 -16.35 -16.38 21.11
N PRO A 608 -16.06 -15.96 19.87
CA PRO A 608 -15.06 -14.92 19.60
C PRO A 608 -15.51 -13.55 20.10
N LEU A 609 -14.54 -12.80 20.61
CA LEU A 609 -14.65 -11.40 20.98
C LEU A 609 -13.75 -10.58 20.02
N TRP A 610 -14.35 -9.73 19.24
CA TRP A 610 -13.65 -8.84 18.31
C TRP A 610 -13.63 -7.41 18.82
N ALA A 611 -12.71 -6.57 18.30
CA ALA A 611 -12.70 -5.15 18.59
C ALA A 611 -12.48 -4.33 17.31
N ALA A 612 -13.18 -3.21 17.15
CA ALA A 612 -12.89 -2.22 16.14
C ALA A 612 -11.83 -1.25 16.69
N LEU A 613 -10.72 -1.08 15.98
CA LEU A 613 -9.59 -0.23 16.38
C LEU A 613 -9.29 0.79 15.27
N ALA A 614 -9.25 2.08 15.64
CA ALA A 614 -8.70 3.10 14.77
C ALA A 614 -7.17 3.04 14.81
N VAL A 615 -6.54 2.91 13.64
CA VAL A 615 -5.05 2.82 13.53
C VAL A 615 -4.39 4.17 13.38
N THR A 616 -5.14 5.19 13.00
CA THR A 616 -4.71 6.59 12.92
C THR A 616 -5.92 7.51 13.03
N ASP A 617 -5.72 8.69 13.56
CA ASP A 617 -6.77 9.72 13.61
C ASP A 617 -6.83 10.56 12.31
N TRP A 618 -5.89 10.37 11.38
CA TRP A 618 -5.71 11.25 10.21
C TRP A 618 -5.64 12.74 10.58
N ALA A 619 -5.10 13.03 11.74
CA ALA A 619 -4.95 14.40 12.26
C ALA A 619 -3.63 14.52 13.05
N PRO A 620 -2.91 15.64 12.92
CA PRO A 620 -1.65 15.86 13.66
C PRO A 620 -1.84 15.75 15.17
N GLY A 621 -0.91 15.06 15.85
CA GLY A 621 -0.94 14.83 17.29
C GLY A 621 -2.00 13.80 17.73
N GLY A 622 -2.57 13.06 16.79
CA GLY A 622 -3.48 11.95 17.05
C GLY A 622 -2.76 10.62 17.29
N LEU A 623 -3.53 9.54 17.28
CA LEU A 623 -3.01 8.18 17.40
C LEU A 623 -2.13 7.84 16.20
N GLU A 624 -0.91 7.37 16.46
CA GLU A 624 0.06 6.97 15.46
C GLU A 624 0.01 5.45 15.21
N PRO A 625 0.35 5.00 13.98
CA PRO A 625 0.24 3.58 13.61
C PRO A 625 1.02 2.61 14.51
N GLN A 626 2.19 3.02 15.02
CA GLN A 626 2.99 2.22 15.95
C GLN A 626 2.30 2.06 17.32
N GLU A 627 1.61 3.10 17.78
CA GLU A 627 0.78 3.01 18.98
C GLU A 627 -0.43 2.09 18.75
N ALA A 628 -1.02 2.10 17.54
CA ALA A 628 -2.09 1.19 17.17
C ALA A 628 -1.65 -0.29 17.18
N VAL A 629 -0.43 -0.59 16.71
CA VAL A 629 0.16 -1.93 16.79
C VAL A 629 0.33 -2.37 18.28
N ALA A 630 0.82 -1.47 19.13
CA ALA A 630 0.97 -1.75 20.55
C ALA A 630 -0.42 -1.95 21.23
N ALA A 631 -1.42 -1.14 20.87
CA ALA A 631 -2.80 -1.29 21.33
C ALA A 631 -3.41 -2.62 20.85
N ALA A 632 -3.15 -3.02 19.63
CA ALA A 632 -3.59 -4.29 19.06
C ALA A 632 -3.06 -5.49 19.86
N ARG A 633 -1.77 -5.49 20.18
CA ARG A 633 -1.16 -6.52 21.03
C ARG A 633 -1.79 -6.56 22.41
N ALA A 634 -2.04 -5.41 23.03
CA ALA A 634 -2.68 -5.32 24.33
C ALA A 634 -4.12 -5.86 24.29
N LEU A 635 -4.90 -5.51 23.26
CA LEU A 635 -6.27 -6.02 23.08
C LEU A 635 -6.30 -7.55 22.91
N ALA A 636 -5.40 -8.10 22.11
CA ALA A 636 -5.28 -9.55 21.94
C ALA A 636 -4.88 -10.26 23.24
N ALA A 637 -3.94 -9.71 24.01
CA ALA A 637 -3.53 -10.25 25.31
C ALA A 637 -4.68 -10.25 26.34
N HIS A 638 -5.67 -9.36 26.18
CA HIS A 638 -6.87 -9.28 27.03
C HIS A 638 -8.10 -10.01 26.44
N GLY A 639 -7.89 -10.85 25.41
CA GLY A 639 -8.89 -11.80 24.93
C GLY A 639 -9.68 -11.37 23.69
N CYS A 640 -9.23 -10.36 22.94
CA CYS A 640 -9.74 -10.08 21.61
C CYS A 640 -9.14 -11.06 20.57
N ASP A 641 -9.98 -11.71 19.79
CA ASP A 641 -9.60 -12.75 18.84
C ASP A 641 -9.34 -12.22 17.42
N LEU A 642 -9.93 -11.06 17.08
CA LEU A 642 -9.78 -10.40 15.78
C LEU A 642 -10.02 -8.90 15.91
N LEU A 643 -9.30 -8.09 15.11
CA LEU A 643 -9.46 -6.64 15.10
C LEU A 643 -10.03 -6.15 13.78
N GLN A 644 -11.13 -5.40 13.83
CA GLN A 644 -11.59 -4.61 12.68
C GLN A 644 -10.73 -3.34 12.59
N VAL A 645 -9.95 -3.24 11.54
CA VAL A 645 -9.10 -2.07 11.28
C VAL A 645 -9.92 -0.95 10.66
N THR A 646 -9.89 0.21 11.32
CA THR A 646 -10.53 1.46 10.88
C THR A 646 -9.54 2.62 10.96
N ALA A 647 -9.92 3.81 10.47
CA ALA A 647 -9.11 5.01 10.59
C ALA A 647 -9.97 6.26 10.70
N GLY A 648 -9.45 7.29 11.35
CA GLY A 648 -10.08 8.59 11.48
C GLY A 648 -11.34 8.60 12.35
N GLN A 649 -12.20 9.60 12.09
CA GLN A 649 -13.47 9.86 12.78
C GLN A 649 -13.37 10.15 14.29
N THR A 650 -12.18 10.21 14.86
CA THR A 650 -11.99 10.59 16.28
C THR A 650 -12.28 12.06 16.49
N THR A 651 -12.02 12.89 15.52
CA THR A 651 -12.34 14.34 15.52
C THR A 651 -13.04 14.69 14.21
N ALA A 652 -13.87 15.74 14.25
CA ALA A 652 -14.54 16.25 13.05
C ALA A 652 -13.58 16.89 12.05
N VAL A 653 -12.38 17.30 12.49
CA VAL A 653 -11.35 17.93 11.66
C VAL A 653 -10.31 16.87 11.30
N THR A 654 -10.58 16.10 10.26
CA THR A 654 -9.67 15.10 9.73
C THR A 654 -9.48 15.31 8.22
N ARG A 655 -8.40 14.78 7.68
CA ARG A 655 -8.15 14.68 6.23
C ARG A 655 -8.07 13.20 5.86
N PRO A 656 -9.22 12.53 5.75
CA PRO A 656 -9.23 11.10 5.47
C PRO A 656 -8.80 10.82 4.03
N ASP A 657 -8.01 9.75 3.87
CA ASP A 657 -7.76 9.14 2.58
C ASP A 657 -8.76 8.00 2.39
N TYR A 658 -9.78 8.23 1.57
CA TYR A 658 -10.79 7.22 1.22
C TYR A 658 -10.51 6.58 -0.17
N GLY A 659 -9.27 6.60 -0.61
CA GLY A 659 -8.86 5.94 -1.84
C GLY A 659 -9.20 4.44 -1.87
N ARG A 660 -9.07 3.83 -3.03
CA ARG A 660 -9.27 2.39 -3.22
C ARG A 660 -8.28 1.61 -2.35
N ARG A 661 -8.76 0.63 -1.58
CA ARG A 661 -7.96 -0.19 -0.64
C ARG A 661 -7.26 0.62 0.46
N SER A 662 -7.78 1.77 0.81
CA SER A 662 -7.12 2.74 1.71
C SER A 662 -6.73 2.20 3.09
N LEU A 663 -7.41 1.16 3.61
CA LEU A 663 -7.10 0.56 4.91
C LEU A 663 -6.25 -0.71 4.82
N VAL A 664 -5.98 -1.25 3.62
CA VAL A 664 -5.30 -2.56 3.47
C VAL A 664 -3.88 -2.53 4.03
N GLY A 665 -3.12 -1.45 3.78
CA GLY A 665 -1.77 -1.29 4.34
C GLY A 665 -1.76 -1.22 5.88
N TRP A 666 -2.78 -0.61 6.47
CA TRP A 666 -2.94 -0.56 7.93
C TRP A 666 -3.34 -1.91 8.53
N SER A 667 -4.19 -2.66 7.81
CA SER A 667 -4.52 -4.03 8.21
C SER A 667 -3.31 -4.95 8.15
N ASP A 668 -2.52 -4.83 7.07
CA ASP A 668 -1.26 -5.56 6.89
C ASP A 668 -0.27 -5.26 8.04
N LEU A 669 -0.13 -3.98 8.42
CA LEU A 669 0.68 -3.55 9.54
C LEU A 669 0.21 -4.19 10.87
N VAL A 670 -1.07 -4.05 11.21
CA VAL A 670 -1.61 -4.58 12.47
C VAL A 670 -1.54 -6.10 12.51
N ARG A 671 -1.98 -6.75 11.42
CA ARG A 671 -2.00 -8.22 11.34
C ARG A 671 -0.63 -8.84 11.54
N ASN A 672 0.36 -8.32 10.87
CA ASN A 672 1.68 -8.96 10.81
C ASN A 672 2.64 -8.46 11.89
N ASP A 673 2.61 -7.16 12.25
CA ASP A 673 3.46 -6.64 13.33
C ASP A 673 2.89 -6.95 14.72
N ALA A 674 1.56 -6.96 14.91
CA ALA A 674 0.95 -7.34 16.19
C ALA A 674 0.64 -8.84 16.30
N ALA A 675 0.73 -9.61 15.23
CA ALA A 675 0.36 -11.02 15.14
C ALA A 675 -1.10 -11.30 15.58
N VAL A 676 -2.04 -10.44 15.14
CA VAL A 676 -3.46 -10.52 15.49
C VAL A 676 -4.30 -10.59 14.23
N PRO A 677 -5.24 -11.55 14.09
CA PRO A 677 -6.14 -11.60 12.95
C PRO A 677 -6.88 -10.28 12.72
N THR A 678 -7.08 -9.91 11.45
CA THR A 678 -7.72 -8.63 11.11
C THR A 678 -8.91 -8.79 10.17
N MET A 679 -9.87 -7.88 10.32
CA MET A 679 -10.92 -7.59 9.35
C MET A 679 -10.68 -6.20 8.76
N VAL A 680 -10.66 -6.10 7.44
CA VAL A 680 -10.41 -4.84 6.73
C VAL A 680 -11.52 -4.50 5.75
N GLY A 681 -11.87 -3.22 5.69
CA GLY A 681 -12.68 -2.61 4.64
C GLY A 681 -11.86 -1.60 3.84
N GLY A 682 -12.39 -0.40 3.65
CA GLY A 682 -11.66 0.69 2.98
C GLY A 682 -11.71 0.61 1.46
N ASN A 683 -12.93 0.57 0.92
CA ASN A 683 -13.17 0.64 -0.52
C ASN A 683 -12.66 -0.58 -1.32
N LEU A 684 -12.82 -1.78 -0.73
CA LEU A 684 -12.70 -3.04 -1.46
C LEU A 684 -13.99 -3.25 -2.26
N THR A 685 -13.90 -3.41 -3.58
CA THR A 685 -15.08 -3.40 -4.48
C THR A 685 -15.17 -4.61 -5.39
N THR A 686 -14.13 -5.44 -5.47
CA THR A 686 -14.10 -6.61 -6.36
C THR A 686 -13.66 -7.88 -5.63
N ALA A 687 -14.12 -9.02 -6.13
CA ALA A 687 -13.68 -10.34 -5.63
C ALA A 687 -12.16 -10.54 -5.78
N ASP A 688 -11.56 -9.98 -6.84
CA ASP A 688 -10.12 -10.04 -7.06
C ASP A 688 -9.35 -9.30 -5.96
N GLU A 689 -9.79 -8.11 -5.55
CA GLU A 689 -9.17 -7.38 -4.43
C GLU A 689 -9.26 -8.16 -3.13
N VAL A 690 -10.43 -8.74 -2.84
CA VAL A 690 -10.64 -9.56 -1.65
C VAL A 690 -9.70 -10.78 -1.67
N ASN A 691 -9.68 -11.54 -2.77
CA ASN A 691 -8.80 -12.69 -2.91
C ASN A 691 -7.31 -12.30 -2.79
N THR A 692 -6.92 -11.18 -3.40
CA THR A 692 -5.54 -10.68 -3.34
C THR A 692 -5.13 -10.32 -1.90
N VAL A 693 -5.96 -9.60 -1.18
CA VAL A 693 -5.69 -9.18 0.21
C VAL A 693 -5.58 -10.40 1.14
N LEU A 694 -6.48 -11.36 0.99
CA LEU A 694 -6.51 -12.58 1.80
C LEU A 694 -5.32 -13.49 1.48
N ALA A 695 -5.11 -13.83 0.21
CA ALA A 695 -4.03 -14.70 -0.24
C ALA A 695 -2.65 -14.18 0.15
N ALA A 696 -2.46 -12.87 0.06
CA ALA A 696 -1.24 -12.20 0.45
C ALA A 696 -1.05 -12.11 1.98
N GLY A 697 -2.01 -12.52 2.81
CA GLY A 697 -1.92 -12.45 4.27
C GLY A 697 -1.93 -11.01 4.81
N ARG A 698 -2.66 -10.10 4.15
CA ARG A 698 -2.82 -8.71 4.59
C ARG A 698 -4.04 -8.49 5.47
N ALA A 699 -4.97 -9.43 5.44
CA ALA A 699 -6.13 -9.52 6.33
C ALA A 699 -6.62 -10.97 6.39
N ASP A 700 -7.50 -11.28 7.33
CA ASP A 700 -8.15 -12.60 7.50
C ASP A 700 -9.62 -12.57 7.08
N LEU A 701 -10.23 -11.39 7.06
CA LEU A 701 -11.62 -11.15 6.74
C LEU A 701 -11.75 -9.79 6.02
N CYS A 702 -12.60 -9.69 5.00
CA CYS A 702 -12.85 -8.45 4.27
C CYS A 702 -14.27 -7.95 4.51
N LEU A 703 -14.39 -6.68 4.95
CA LEU A 703 -15.66 -6.00 5.19
C LEU A 703 -16.06 -5.20 3.96
N LEU A 704 -17.18 -5.56 3.34
CA LEU A 704 -17.69 -4.92 2.12
C LEU A 704 -18.98 -4.16 2.40
N ASP A 705 -19.26 -3.16 1.56
CA ASP A 705 -20.59 -2.55 1.48
C ASP A 705 -21.53 -3.52 0.73
N PRO A 706 -22.72 -3.85 1.26
CA PRO A 706 -23.67 -4.72 0.58
C PRO A 706 -24.02 -4.27 -0.84
N ARG A 707 -24.02 -2.96 -1.12
CA ARG A 707 -24.30 -2.41 -2.46
C ARG A 707 -23.18 -2.72 -3.47
N ALA A 708 -21.95 -2.80 -3.01
CA ALA A 708 -20.81 -3.17 -3.85
C ALA A 708 -20.79 -4.69 -4.12
N TYR A 709 -21.28 -5.49 -3.18
CA TYR A 709 -21.27 -6.95 -3.27
C TYR A 709 -22.37 -7.53 -4.18
N THR A 710 -23.54 -6.92 -4.20
CA THR A 710 -24.69 -7.38 -5.04
C THR A 710 -24.59 -7.01 -6.51
N GLY A 711 -23.58 -6.25 -6.92
CA GLY A 711 -23.31 -5.85 -8.31
C GLY A 711 -22.20 -6.65 -8.99
N ALA A 712 -21.70 -7.71 -8.37
CA ALA A 712 -20.61 -8.55 -8.89
C ALA A 712 -21.14 -9.84 -9.52
#